data_d9d67e383307da067f8d902158d2b833
#
_entry.id   d9d67e383307da067f8d902158d2b833
#
_cell.length_a   1.000
_cell.length_b   1.000
_cell.length_c   1.000
_cell.angle_alpha   90.00
_cell.angle_beta   90.00
_cell.angle_gamma   90.00
#
_symmetry.space_group_name_H-M   'P 1'
#
loop_
_entity.id
_entity.type
_entity.pdbx_description
1 polymer ?
#
loop_
_entity_poly.entity_id
_entity_poly.type
_entity_poly.pdbx_seq_one_letter_code
_entity_poly.pdbx_strand_id
1 'polypeptide(L)'
;MKFAAVFLLTALVSGADSPQKGNRLVILKVDGMNQNQLMNALETLDSATGKSQLPWLHRIFVEQGAIYENFYTRGISLSAPSWSMLDTGRHTIIRGNVEYDRFTGEVYDYLNFFPLYVGYAQQKQVDMPGVEVLDRAGIPLLIDRFSYPDIFQSFQLFQRGVRWTTLQEVLKSRFSSKSIFSMLEGATPSYDSLLEKQTQTELEAGLQRPQILYLDLYLGKVDHEGHATSEPAALLKKFREVDELAGQLWTAIQNSPLAGKTLFVMVSDHGMNNVPGIVSQTYSLTDLLNSPVGGAHHVVTNREQLSDFKFKSLYPLLHRVINPSDASFYLRGESDQYPTAWLDIDGNERAALLLRNSDLNKIHILLQQLAHSDMTVSLRRAVAHALGGVIDSHRTEWARTAAQLEEELSALTGAIEARKLLLEHEPHRWTRQQMERGEHNAAWRLRQDFDDWKAEREAYGAYLARLKRLLVFEPDSKNPFKGKISDLISEMSLGDSNTQEQLRHYVVGPAQNGLQLTGDGRLDEERSFRYVDYPKLFSEQRALNNPQPELAEKSIDFAAMRIQDPAPGEHAYWLYGDEKNQLEILTGPDGRIAVQPLHTDWRSGLPLALFEDPELRIPPGVRREDWLAQWHTEHEWFEAIHKTRYSNGVIGVIEELSPVGDNVPGRAGIDPVLLRYERRRRELVQADIHLFAADHWNFNVRFPNPGGNHGSFLRISTHSVWMMAGAGVAVERVQQPVDSLEFARVLLDLMRIPEKK
;
A
#
# COMPACT_ATOMS: atom_id res chain seq x y z
N MET A 1 -24.86 18.30 12.59
CA MET A 1 -25.36 19.44 11.75
C MET A 1 -24.70 19.33 10.39
N LYS A 2 -25.49 19.31 9.36
CA LYS A 2 -25.10 19.01 7.97
C LYS A 2 -24.16 20.10 7.42
N PHE A 3 -22.93 19.76 7.06
CA PHE A 3 -22.14 20.59 6.15
C PHE A 3 -22.31 20.03 4.74
N ALA A 4 -23.27 20.58 4.02
CA ALA A 4 -23.32 20.52 2.59
C ALA A 4 -22.42 21.65 2.09
N ALA A 5 -21.22 21.36 1.69
CA ALA A 5 -20.43 22.27 0.87
C ALA A 5 -21.12 22.31 -0.51
N VAL A 6 -21.88 23.33 -0.72
CA VAL A 6 -22.56 23.64 -1.97
C VAL A 6 -21.51 24.12 -2.96
N PHE A 7 -21.14 23.29 -3.90
CA PHE A 7 -20.55 23.74 -5.15
C PHE A 7 -21.63 24.42 -5.99
N LEU A 8 -21.78 25.71 -5.81
CA LEU A 8 -22.44 26.54 -6.79
C LEU A 8 -21.45 26.87 -7.91
N LEU A 9 -21.33 25.99 -8.89
CA LEU A 9 -20.88 26.38 -10.22
C LEU A 9 -22.05 27.12 -10.88
N THR A 10 -22.14 28.43 -10.67
CA THR A 10 -22.95 29.29 -11.49
C THR A 10 -22.23 29.53 -12.80
N ALA A 11 -22.44 28.64 -13.75
CA ALA A 11 -22.19 28.93 -15.15
C ALA A 11 -23.23 29.93 -15.62
N LEU A 12 -22.90 31.20 -15.63
CA LEU A 12 -23.55 32.18 -16.50
C LEU A 12 -23.10 31.91 -17.94
N VAL A 13 -23.77 31.01 -18.62
CA VAL A 13 -23.59 30.76 -20.04
C VAL A 13 -24.86 31.17 -20.76
N SER A 14 -24.73 32.18 -21.55
CA SER A 14 -25.66 32.53 -22.63
C SER A 14 -25.88 31.32 -23.56
N GLY A 15 -27.09 30.76 -23.57
CA GLY A 15 -27.72 30.07 -24.70
C GLY A 15 -27.01 28.92 -25.42
N ALA A 16 -25.98 28.27 -24.82
CA ALA A 16 -25.43 27.01 -25.32
C ALA A 16 -26.15 25.87 -24.59
N ASP A 17 -26.61 24.87 -25.33
CA ASP A 17 -27.17 23.66 -24.77
C ASP A 17 -26.22 23.08 -23.70
N SER A 18 -26.75 22.82 -22.51
CA SER A 18 -25.98 22.23 -21.42
C SER A 18 -25.37 20.90 -21.89
N PRO A 19 -24.06 20.65 -21.65
CA PRO A 19 -23.42 19.42 -22.11
C PRO A 19 -24.19 18.20 -21.63
N GLN A 20 -24.40 17.23 -22.53
CA GLN A 20 -25.12 16.01 -22.22
C GLN A 20 -24.24 15.15 -21.32
N LYS A 21 -24.73 14.76 -20.14
CA LYS A 21 -23.98 13.86 -19.22
C LYS A 21 -23.71 12.49 -19.85
N GLY A 22 -22.56 11.91 -19.51
CA GLY A 22 -22.13 10.63 -20.02
C GLY A 22 -22.98 9.47 -19.50
N ASN A 23 -23.05 8.40 -20.27
CA ASN A 23 -23.55 7.11 -19.83
C ASN A 23 -22.56 5.97 -20.15
N ARG A 24 -21.46 6.25 -20.83
CA ARG A 24 -20.32 5.36 -21.04
C ARG A 24 -19.07 6.03 -20.48
N LEU A 25 -18.28 5.26 -19.75
CA LEU A 25 -16.99 5.66 -19.18
C LEU A 25 -15.87 4.90 -19.88
N VAL A 26 -14.89 5.62 -20.40
CA VAL A 26 -13.64 5.09 -20.95
C VAL A 26 -12.48 5.69 -20.18
N ILE A 27 -11.66 4.88 -19.54
CA ILE A 27 -10.52 5.34 -18.72
C ILE A 27 -9.21 4.83 -19.34
N LEU A 28 -8.33 5.76 -19.67
CA LEU A 28 -6.91 5.47 -19.95
C LEU A 28 -6.12 5.66 -18.67
N LYS A 29 -5.73 4.56 -18.05
CA LYS A 29 -4.91 4.49 -16.83
C LYS A 29 -3.44 4.42 -17.23
N VAL A 30 -2.64 5.41 -16.86
CA VAL A 30 -1.22 5.48 -17.20
C VAL A 30 -0.39 5.53 -15.93
N ASP A 31 0.36 4.49 -15.66
CA ASP A 31 1.18 4.38 -14.47
C ASP A 31 2.39 5.33 -14.52
N GLY A 32 2.71 5.98 -13.41
CA GLY A 32 3.94 6.74 -13.22
C GLY A 32 4.09 8.01 -14.07
N MET A 33 2.99 8.65 -14.50
CA MET A 33 3.06 9.83 -15.37
C MET A 33 3.16 11.14 -14.58
N ASN A 34 4.33 11.77 -14.64
CA ASN A 34 4.59 13.04 -13.97
C ASN A 34 3.86 14.22 -14.65
N GLN A 35 3.05 14.97 -13.89
CA GLN A 35 2.25 16.09 -14.36
C GLN A 35 3.11 17.20 -15.00
N ASN A 36 4.20 17.61 -14.36
CA ASN A 36 5.03 18.71 -14.86
C ASN A 36 5.69 18.35 -16.19
N GLN A 37 6.18 17.12 -16.34
CA GLN A 37 6.80 16.66 -17.59
C GLN A 37 5.77 16.55 -18.71
N LEU A 38 4.58 16.04 -18.41
CA LEU A 38 3.48 15.96 -19.37
C LEU A 38 3.04 17.36 -19.83
N MET A 39 2.81 18.30 -18.90
CA MET A 39 2.40 19.66 -19.23
C MET A 39 3.45 20.40 -20.04
N ASN A 40 4.73 20.23 -19.70
CA ASN A 40 5.82 20.78 -20.50
C ASN A 40 5.82 20.26 -21.95
N ALA A 41 5.60 18.94 -22.13
CA ALA A 41 5.52 18.36 -23.48
C ALA A 41 4.25 18.81 -24.24
N LEU A 42 3.12 19.00 -23.53
CA LEU A 42 1.87 19.53 -24.12
C LEU A 42 2.01 20.98 -24.59
N GLU A 43 2.74 21.81 -23.85
CA GLU A 43 2.90 23.25 -24.14
C GLU A 43 4.07 23.55 -25.08
N THR A 44 5.03 22.62 -25.18
CA THR A 44 6.17 22.76 -26.09
C THR A 44 5.77 22.44 -27.53
N LEU A 45 6.09 23.35 -28.46
CA LEU A 45 5.84 23.14 -29.88
C LEU A 45 6.97 22.32 -30.52
N ASP A 46 6.58 21.33 -31.29
CA ASP A 46 7.49 20.60 -32.18
C ASP A 46 7.97 21.51 -33.30
N SER A 47 9.28 21.68 -33.44
CA SER A 47 9.89 22.63 -34.39
C SER A 47 9.61 22.31 -35.85
N ALA A 48 9.31 21.08 -36.20
CA ALA A 48 9.07 20.64 -37.57
C ALA A 48 7.60 20.85 -37.97
N THR A 49 6.66 20.68 -37.01
CA THR A 49 5.21 20.75 -37.30
C THR A 49 4.52 22.01 -36.81
N GLY A 50 5.14 22.73 -35.89
CA GLY A 50 4.55 23.91 -35.23
C GLY A 50 3.37 23.55 -34.31
N LYS A 51 3.13 22.28 -34.03
CA LYS A 51 2.07 21.78 -33.12
C LYS A 51 2.70 21.33 -31.79
N SER A 52 1.85 21.12 -30.78
CA SER A 52 2.28 20.49 -29.53
C SER A 52 3.09 19.20 -29.79
N GLN A 53 4.08 18.91 -28.95
CA GLN A 53 4.81 17.62 -29.01
C GLN A 53 3.90 16.43 -28.75
N LEU A 54 2.69 16.66 -28.15
CA LEU A 54 1.63 15.69 -27.87
C LEU A 54 0.29 16.19 -28.50
N PRO A 55 0.15 16.16 -29.82
CA PRO A 55 -0.92 16.84 -30.52
C PRO A 55 -2.33 16.29 -30.27
N TRP A 56 -2.45 14.98 -29.98
CA TRP A 56 -3.73 14.38 -29.67
C TRP A 56 -4.21 14.71 -28.25
N LEU A 57 -3.35 14.58 -27.24
CA LEU A 57 -3.67 14.97 -25.86
C LEU A 57 -4.01 16.44 -25.79
N HIS A 58 -3.25 17.29 -26.50
CA HIS A 58 -3.56 18.72 -26.61
C HIS A 58 -4.97 18.95 -27.20
N ARG A 59 -5.27 18.34 -28.35
CA ARG A 59 -6.58 18.48 -29.00
C ARG A 59 -7.72 17.95 -28.14
N ILE A 60 -7.52 16.82 -27.44
CA ILE A 60 -8.59 16.16 -26.69
C ILE A 60 -8.86 16.91 -25.38
N PHE A 61 -7.82 17.19 -24.60
CA PHE A 61 -7.96 17.64 -23.22
C PHE A 61 -7.76 19.15 -23.05
N VAL A 62 -6.87 19.78 -23.84
CA VAL A 62 -6.66 21.23 -23.77
C VAL A 62 -7.74 22.01 -24.55
N GLU A 63 -8.07 21.55 -25.77
CA GLU A 63 -9.02 22.27 -26.63
C GLU A 63 -10.48 21.87 -26.37
N GLN A 64 -10.76 20.64 -25.90
CA GLN A 64 -12.12 20.10 -25.85
C GLN A 64 -12.46 19.46 -24.48
N GLY A 65 -11.60 19.58 -23.47
CA GLY A 65 -11.76 18.89 -22.21
C GLY A 65 -11.36 19.70 -20.99
N ALA A 66 -11.21 19.03 -19.87
CA ALA A 66 -10.77 19.59 -18.61
C ALA A 66 -9.43 18.98 -18.18
N ILE A 67 -8.57 19.79 -17.59
CA ILE A 67 -7.29 19.39 -16.98
C ILE A 67 -7.29 19.80 -15.52
N TYR A 68 -7.03 18.86 -14.64
CA TYR A 68 -6.81 19.12 -13.22
C TYR A 68 -5.33 19.41 -13.00
N GLU A 69 -4.96 20.70 -12.93
CA GLU A 69 -3.56 21.10 -12.85
C GLU A 69 -2.90 20.79 -11.52
N ASN A 70 -3.68 20.66 -10.46
CA ASN A 70 -3.21 20.36 -9.11
C ASN A 70 -3.89 19.08 -8.60
N PHE A 71 -3.70 17.98 -9.33
CA PHE A 71 -4.13 16.64 -8.91
C PHE A 71 -2.98 15.90 -8.23
N TYR A 72 -3.25 15.36 -7.05
CA TYR A 72 -2.23 14.71 -6.24
C TYR A 72 -2.65 13.31 -5.80
N THR A 73 -1.69 12.40 -5.78
CA THR A 73 -1.83 11.14 -5.07
C THR A 73 -1.98 11.41 -3.59
N ARG A 74 -2.98 10.84 -2.95
CA ARG A 74 -3.14 10.88 -1.50
C ARG A 74 -2.30 9.76 -0.87
N GLY A 75 -1.62 10.02 0.26
CA GLY A 75 -0.72 9.05 0.87
C GLY A 75 0.60 8.90 0.12
N ILE A 76 1.17 7.71 0.15
CA ILE A 76 2.40 7.40 -0.57
C ILE A 76 2.13 7.22 -2.08
N SER A 77 3.10 7.61 -2.88
CA SER A 77 3.05 7.46 -4.35
C SER A 77 3.44 6.05 -4.80
N LEU A 78 2.77 5.01 -4.27
CA LEU A 78 2.93 3.61 -4.67
C LEU A 78 1.74 3.11 -5.49
N SER A 79 1.99 2.26 -6.48
CA SER A 79 0.96 1.83 -7.43
C SER A 79 -0.25 1.17 -6.75
N ALA A 80 -0.05 0.19 -5.86
CA ALA A 80 -1.19 -0.52 -5.26
C ALA A 80 -2.06 0.37 -4.35
N PRO A 81 -1.51 1.14 -3.37
CA PRO A 81 -2.30 2.09 -2.61
C PRO A 81 -3.00 3.13 -3.48
N SER A 82 -2.27 3.74 -4.43
CA SER A 82 -2.79 4.83 -5.27
C SER A 82 -3.93 4.37 -6.19
N TRP A 83 -3.74 3.25 -6.90
CA TRP A 83 -4.83 2.67 -7.71
C TRP A 83 -6.01 2.23 -6.87
N SER A 84 -5.78 1.73 -5.63
CA SER A 84 -6.88 1.35 -4.74
C SER A 84 -7.77 2.55 -4.41
N MET A 85 -7.18 3.71 -4.13
CA MET A 85 -7.93 4.93 -3.85
C MET A 85 -8.66 5.48 -5.08
N LEU A 86 -8.02 5.47 -6.24
CA LEU A 86 -8.64 5.89 -7.50
C LEU A 86 -9.82 4.99 -7.86
N ASP A 87 -9.66 3.68 -7.75
CA ASP A 87 -10.70 2.72 -8.12
C ASP A 87 -11.84 2.59 -7.10
N THR A 88 -11.66 3.11 -5.88
CA THR A 88 -12.70 3.04 -4.83
C THR A 88 -13.27 4.40 -4.43
N GLY A 89 -12.50 5.49 -4.57
CA GLY A 89 -12.81 6.80 -4.01
C GLY A 89 -12.83 6.82 -2.49
N ARG A 90 -12.03 5.96 -1.84
CA ARG A 90 -12.00 5.78 -0.38
C ARG A 90 -10.58 5.78 0.15
N HIS A 91 -10.45 6.10 1.44
CA HIS A 91 -9.20 5.94 2.16
C HIS A 91 -8.66 4.52 2.01
N THR A 92 -7.36 4.42 1.80
CA THR A 92 -6.77 3.12 1.50
C THR A 92 -6.74 2.19 2.70
N ILE A 93 -7.03 0.91 2.44
CA ILE A 93 -6.73 -0.19 3.35
C ILE A 93 -5.53 -1.01 2.88
N ILE A 94 -4.98 -0.68 1.71
CA ILE A 94 -3.79 -1.28 1.10
C ILE A 94 -2.64 -0.29 1.28
N ARG A 95 -1.67 -0.61 2.14
CA ARG A 95 -0.64 0.31 2.60
C ARG A 95 0.70 0.20 1.88
N GLY A 96 0.84 -0.76 0.99
CA GLY A 96 2.06 -0.98 0.23
C GLY A 96 1.80 -1.82 -1.01
N ASN A 97 2.81 -1.95 -1.85
CA ASN A 97 2.78 -2.89 -2.98
C ASN A 97 2.83 -4.34 -2.50
N VAL A 98 3.42 -4.56 -1.33
CA VAL A 98 3.46 -5.85 -0.62
C VAL A 98 3.07 -5.63 0.83
N GLU A 99 2.25 -6.52 1.37
CA GLU A 99 1.86 -6.50 2.77
C GLU A 99 2.11 -7.84 3.43
N TYR A 100 2.45 -7.81 4.72
CA TYR A 100 2.70 -8.99 5.54
C TYR A 100 1.68 -9.08 6.67
N ASP A 101 0.96 -10.19 6.77
CA ASP A 101 0.14 -10.49 7.93
C ASP A 101 1.01 -11.15 9.01
N ARG A 102 1.21 -10.44 10.12
CA ARG A 102 2.06 -10.90 11.22
C ARG A 102 1.56 -12.17 11.91
N PHE A 103 0.25 -12.46 11.84
CA PHE A 103 -0.33 -13.62 12.50
C PHE A 103 -0.35 -14.85 11.63
N THR A 104 -0.84 -14.71 10.41
CA THR A 104 -0.95 -15.84 9.48
C THR A 104 0.38 -16.12 8.80
N GLY A 105 1.28 -15.12 8.77
CA GLY A 105 2.50 -15.15 7.98
C GLY A 105 2.23 -15.09 6.47
N GLU A 106 1.03 -14.66 6.07
CA GLU A 106 0.69 -14.49 4.66
C GLU A 106 1.29 -13.20 4.09
N VAL A 107 1.60 -13.25 2.81
CA VAL A 107 2.09 -12.12 2.03
C VAL A 107 1.10 -11.81 0.92
N TYR A 108 0.75 -10.54 0.80
CA TYR A 108 -0.06 -10.01 -0.29
C TYR A 108 0.83 -9.17 -1.21
N ASP A 109 1.18 -9.73 -2.36
CA ASP A 109 1.92 -9.01 -3.41
C ASP A 109 0.92 -8.56 -4.48
N TYR A 110 0.55 -7.29 -4.44
CA TYR A 110 -0.46 -6.70 -5.31
C TYR A 110 0.04 -6.44 -6.73
N LEU A 111 1.37 -6.42 -6.94
CA LEU A 111 1.98 -6.27 -8.26
C LEU A 111 2.14 -7.60 -9.00
N ASN A 112 1.84 -8.72 -8.35
CA ASN A 112 2.01 -10.03 -8.94
C ASN A 112 0.80 -10.45 -9.79
N PHE A 113 0.94 -10.36 -11.08
CA PHE A 113 -0.08 -10.76 -12.06
C PHE A 113 -0.13 -12.27 -12.38
N PHE A 114 0.79 -13.03 -11.83
CA PHE A 114 0.90 -14.47 -12.13
C PHE A 114 -0.37 -15.28 -11.80
N PRO A 115 -1.12 -14.99 -10.71
CA PRO A 115 -2.40 -15.66 -10.44
C PRO A 115 -3.39 -15.60 -11.59
N LEU A 116 -3.46 -14.48 -12.31
CA LEU A 116 -4.35 -14.34 -13.46
C LEU A 116 -3.99 -15.30 -14.58
N TYR A 117 -2.70 -15.48 -14.86
CA TYR A 117 -2.25 -16.40 -15.91
C TYR A 117 -2.57 -17.85 -15.58
N VAL A 118 -2.37 -18.23 -14.32
CA VAL A 118 -2.66 -19.59 -13.88
C VAL A 118 -4.16 -19.84 -13.85
N GLY A 119 -4.95 -18.91 -13.38
CA GLY A 119 -6.40 -18.96 -13.42
C GLY A 119 -6.91 -19.13 -14.84
N TYR A 120 -6.35 -18.36 -15.76
CA TYR A 120 -6.64 -18.49 -17.17
C TYR A 120 -6.32 -19.90 -17.73
N ALA A 121 -5.11 -20.39 -17.47
CA ALA A 121 -4.69 -21.72 -17.95
C ALA A 121 -5.57 -22.85 -17.42
N GLN A 122 -6.16 -22.68 -16.23
CA GLN A 122 -7.10 -23.62 -15.63
C GLN A 122 -8.58 -23.35 -15.96
N GLN A 123 -8.85 -22.40 -16.85
CA GLN A 123 -10.21 -21.98 -17.20
C GLN A 123 -11.01 -21.49 -15.99
N LYS A 124 -10.34 -20.81 -15.06
CA LYS A 124 -10.93 -20.18 -13.88
C LYS A 124 -10.82 -18.67 -13.98
N GLN A 125 -11.83 -17.97 -13.54
CA GLN A 125 -11.73 -16.51 -13.37
C GLN A 125 -11.26 -16.22 -11.96
N VAL A 126 -10.04 -15.73 -11.85
CA VAL A 126 -9.39 -15.37 -10.59
C VAL A 126 -9.34 -13.85 -10.53
N ASP A 127 -9.79 -13.28 -9.43
CA ASP A 127 -9.61 -11.87 -9.17
C ASP A 127 -8.16 -11.59 -8.73
N MET A 128 -7.69 -10.37 -8.93
CA MET A 128 -6.40 -9.94 -8.39
C MET A 128 -6.44 -9.86 -6.86
N PRO A 129 -5.33 -10.05 -6.15
CA PRO A 129 -5.27 -10.02 -4.69
C PRO A 129 -5.83 -8.75 -4.05
N GLY A 130 -5.58 -7.59 -4.67
CA GLY A 130 -6.13 -6.32 -4.21
C GLY A 130 -7.67 -6.32 -4.20
N VAL A 131 -8.28 -6.94 -5.20
CA VAL A 131 -9.75 -7.09 -5.27
C VAL A 131 -10.27 -7.94 -4.12
N GLU A 132 -9.61 -9.06 -3.81
CA GLU A 132 -10.03 -9.94 -2.71
C GLU A 132 -9.97 -9.22 -1.36
N VAL A 133 -8.90 -8.45 -1.10
CA VAL A 133 -8.74 -7.67 0.11
C VAL A 133 -9.83 -6.61 0.25
N LEU A 134 -10.15 -5.89 -0.83
CA LEU A 134 -11.21 -4.89 -0.86
C LEU A 134 -12.60 -5.51 -0.66
N ASP A 135 -12.88 -6.66 -1.30
CA ASP A 135 -14.14 -7.38 -1.14
C ASP A 135 -14.36 -7.84 0.31
N ARG A 136 -13.35 -8.40 0.95
CA ARG A 136 -13.41 -8.79 2.37
C ARG A 136 -13.69 -7.58 3.28
N ALA A 137 -13.04 -6.46 3.02
CA ALA A 137 -13.27 -5.22 3.74
C ALA A 137 -14.61 -4.56 3.41
N GLY A 138 -15.27 -4.96 2.35
CA GLY A 138 -16.52 -4.40 1.93
C GLY A 138 -16.46 -3.13 1.12
N ILE A 139 -15.35 -2.92 0.48
CA ILE A 139 -15.09 -1.74 -0.32
C ILE A 139 -15.35 -2.07 -1.79
N PRO A 140 -16.39 -1.52 -2.42
CA PRO A 140 -16.65 -1.73 -3.83
C PRO A 140 -15.69 -0.93 -4.70
N LEU A 141 -15.28 -1.50 -5.81
CA LEU A 141 -14.57 -0.79 -6.87
C LEU A 141 -15.54 0.08 -7.70
N LEU A 142 -15.01 1.08 -8.39
CA LEU A 142 -15.74 1.89 -9.37
C LEU A 142 -16.45 1.02 -10.41
N ILE A 143 -15.77 -0.01 -10.89
CA ILE A 143 -16.30 -0.97 -11.87
C ILE A 143 -17.55 -1.72 -11.37
N ASP A 144 -17.70 -1.92 -10.05
CA ASP A 144 -18.85 -2.61 -9.46
C ASP A 144 -20.14 -1.77 -9.53
N ARG A 145 -20.05 -0.53 -9.98
CA ARG A 145 -21.21 0.33 -10.28
C ARG A 145 -21.84 0.02 -11.63
N PHE A 146 -21.18 -0.79 -12.44
CA PHE A 146 -21.65 -1.23 -13.75
C PHE A 146 -22.07 -2.70 -13.70
N SER A 147 -23.03 -3.07 -14.54
CA SER A 147 -23.50 -4.46 -14.58
C SER A 147 -22.58 -5.31 -15.46
N TYR A 148 -22.24 -6.52 -15.01
CA TYR A 148 -21.69 -7.54 -15.88
C TYR A 148 -22.82 -8.07 -16.80
N PRO A 149 -22.69 -8.17 -18.12
CA PRO A 149 -21.51 -8.09 -18.97
C PRO A 149 -21.19 -6.70 -19.58
N ASP A 150 -21.71 -5.62 -19.05
CA ASP A 150 -21.62 -4.27 -19.61
C ASP A 150 -20.25 -3.61 -19.39
N ILE A 151 -19.25 -4.40 -19.01
CA ILE A 151 -17.90 -3.95 -18.66
C ILE A 151 -16.84 -4.59 -19.57
N PHE A 152 -15.81 -3.79 -19.84
CA PHE A 152 -14.52 -4.25 -20.35
C PHE A 152 -13.42 -3.73 -19.45
N GLN A 153 -12.67 -4.62 -18.84
CA GLN A 153 -11.54 -4.30 -17.98
C GLN A 153 -10.26 -4.86 -18.58
N SER A 154 -9.24 -4.01 -18.68
CA SER A 154 -7.92 -4.43 -19.11
C SER A 154 -7.17 -5.15 -17.97
N PHE A 155 -5.98 -5.60 -18.30
CA PHE A 155 -5.08 -6.23 -17.36
C PHE A 155 -4.47 -5.19 -16.41
N GLN A 156 -4.78 -5.27 -15.12
CA GLN A 156 -4.40 -4.27 -14.10
C GLN A 156 -4.47 -4.81 -12.68
N LEU A 157 -3.96 -4.03 -11.70
CA LEU A 157 -3.84 -4.45 -10.28
C LEU A 157 -5.18 -4.83 -9.63
N PHE A 158 -6.26 -4.14 -9.98
CA PHE A 158 -7.59 -4.36 -9.40
C PHE A 158 -8.56 -4.98 -10.41
N GLN A 159 -8.07 -5.94 -11.19
CA GLN A 159 -8.88 -6.63 -12.18
C GLN A 159 -9.79 -7.69 -11.54
N ARG A 160 -11.08 -7.65 -11.90
CA ARG A 160 -12.07 -8.69 -11.59
C ARG A 160 -12.13 -9.74 -12.69
N GLY A 161 -11.52 -10.87 -12.43
CA GLY A 161 -11.48 -11.98 -13.38
C GLY A 161 -10.67 -11.67 -14.63
N VAL A 162 -10.51 -12.67 -15.48
CA VAL A 162 -9.77 -12.57 -16.74
C VAL A 162 -10.72 -12.71 -17.91
N ARG A 163 -10.66 -11.80 -18.90
CA ARG A 163 -11.33 -12.01 -20.16
C ARG A 163 -10.53 -12.97 -21.04
N TRP A 164 -11.22 -13.98 -21.49
CA TRP A 164 -10.63 -15.13 -22.21
C TRP A 164 -9.90 -14.77 -23.50
N THR A 165 -10.36 -13.74 -24.19
CA THR A 165 -9.92 -13.43 -25.54
C THR A 165 -8.53 -12.80 -25.56
N THR A 166 -8.28 -11.79 -24.75
CA THR A 166 -7.01 -11.04 -24.75
C THR A 166 -5.82 -11.91 -24.39
N LEU A 167 -5.93 -12.63 -23.30
CA LEU A 167 -4.82 -13.46 -22.81
C LEU A 167 -4.59 -14.70 -23.67
N GLN A 168 -5.65 -15.26 -24.28
CA GLN A 168 -5.55 -16.43 -25.16
C GLN A 168 -4.71 -16.13 -26.40
N GLU A 169 -4.88 -15.01 -27.05
CA GLU A 169 -4.10 -14.62 -28.21
C GLU A 169 -2.64 -14.31 -27.87
N VAL A 170 -2.41 -13.62 -26.74
CA VAL A 170 -1.06 -13.36 -26.23
C VAL A 170 -0.33 -14.67 -25.92
N LEU A 171 -0.99 -15.60 -25.23
CA LEU A 171 -0.39 -16.90 -24.92
C LEU A 171 -0.17 -17.75 -26.17
N LYS A 172 -1.12 -17.82 -27.11
CA LYS A 172 -0.96 -18.54 -28.38
C LYS A 172 0.21 -18.02 -29.19
N SER A 173 0.39 -16.70 -29.26
CA SER A 173 1.49 -16.10 -30.03
C SER A 173 2.86 -16.41 -29.44
N ARG A 174 2.95 -16.69 -28.14
CA ARG A 174 4.21 -16.94 -27.41
C ARG A 174 4.50 -18.43 -27.19
N PHE A 175 3.50 -19.28 -27.00
CA PHE A 175 3.72 -20.73 -26.80
C PHE A 175 4.26 -21.44 -28.05
N SER A 176 4.24 -20.80 -29.20
CA SER A 176 4.82 -21.38 -30.42
C SER A 176 6.35 -21.35 -30.45
N SER A 177 7.06 -20.67 -29.54
CA SER A 177 8.51 -20.47 -29.69
C SER A 177 9.41 -20.42 -28.47
N LYS A 178 8.94 -20.33 -27.22
CA LYS A 178 9.83 -20.36 -26.03
C LYS A 178 9.11 -20.73 -24.72
N SER A 179 9.85 -21.35 -23.81
CA SER A 179 9.43 -21.83 -22.49
C SER A 179 8.75 -20.73 -21.64
N ILE A 180 7.71 -21.10 -20.86
CA ILE A 180 7.02 -20.25 -19.87
C ILE A 180 8.03 -19.52 -18.93
N PHE A 181 9.14 -20.15 -18.62
CA PHE A 181 10.17 -19.59 -17.74
C PHE A 181 10.90 -18.38 -18.32
N SER A 182 11.07 -18.30 -19.64
CA SER A 182 11.67 -17.11 -20.25
C SER A 182 10.72 -15.91 -20.30
N MET A 183 9.44 -16.12 -20.02
CA MET A 183 8.46 -15.03 -19.85
C MET A 183 8.53 -14.40 -18.47
N LEU A 184 9.01 -15.13 -17.47
CA LEU A 184 9.12 -14.67 -16.08
C LEU A 184 10.44 -13.92 -15.79
N GLU A 185 11.46 -14.12 -16.63
CA GLU A 185 12.84 -13.67 -16.32
C GLU A 185 13.34 -12.43 -17.07
N GLY A 186 12.58 -11.76 -17.89
CA GLY A 186 13.17 -10.56 -18.48
C GLY A 186 12.63 -10.05 -19.82
N ALA A 187 11.39 -10.31 -20.16
CA ALA A 187 10.79 -9.83 -21.40
C ALA A 187 9.76 -8.69 -21.20
N THR A 188 9.87 -7.94 -20.10
CA THR A 188 8.89 -6.91 -19.71
C THR A 188 8.56 -5.92 -20.83
N PRO A 189 9.51 -5.24 -21.52
CA PRO A 189 9.14 -4.25 -22.52
C PRO A 189 8.43 -4.80 -23.75
N SER A 190 8.79 -6.00 -24.20
CA SER A 190 8.16 -6.63 -25.36
C SER A 190 6.81 -7.31 -25.06
N TYR A 191 6.59 -7.61 -23.77
CA TYR A 191 5.35 -8.20 -23.28
C TYR A 191 4.26 -7.11 -23.13
N ASP A 192 4.58 -5.99 -22.49
CA ASP A 192 3.69 -4.84 -22.34
C ASP A 192 3.14 -4.40 -23.70
N SER A 193 3.99 -4.25 -24.71
CA SER A 193 3.57 -3.80 -26.04
C SER A 193 2.61 -4.75 -26.75
N LEU A 194 2.75 -6.06 -26.56
CA LEU A 194 1.83 -7.04 -27.14
C LEU A 194 0.49 -7.08 -26.42
N LEU A 195 0.52 -7.01 -25.08
CA LEU A 195 -0.67 -6.99 -24.26
C LEU A 195 -1.48 -5.71 -24.52
N GLU A 196 -0.81 -4.57 -24.57
CA GLU A 196 -1.41 -3.28 -24.87
C GLU A 196 -2.10 -3.29 -26.24
N LYS A 197 -1.40 -3.75 -27.27
CA LYS A 197 -1.96 -3.80 -28.63
C LYS A 197 -3.18 -4.70 -28.73
N GLN A 198 -3.15 -5.86 -28.10
CA GLN A 198 -4.28 -6.80 -28.10
C GLN A 198 -5.45 -6.21 -27.30
N THR A 199 -5.17 -5.65 -26.12
CA THR A 199 -6.18 -5.02 -25.27
C THR A 199 -6.81 -3.82 -25.96
N GLN A 200 -6.02 -3.00 -26.66
CA GLN A 200 -6.52 -1.89 -27.47
C GLN A 200 -7.50 -2.36 -28.54
N THR A 201 -7.13 -3.40 -29.30
CA THR A 201 -7.99 -3.96 -30.36
C THR A 201 -9.33 -4.45 -29.81
N GLU A 202 -9.32 -5.10 -28.65
CA GLU A 202 -10.54 -5.58 -28.00
C GLU A 202 -11.37 -4.42 -27.41
N LEU A 203 -10.72 -3.38 -26.86
CA LEU A 203 -11.39 -2.18 -26.38
C LEU A 203 -12.09 -1.46 -27.53
N GLU A 204 -11.42 -1.26 -28.68
CA GLU A 204 -12.01 -0.65 -29.88
C GLU A 204 -13.22 -1.45 -30.37
N ALA A 205 -13.14 -2.78 -30.38
CA ALA A 205 -14.29 -3.65 -30.69
C ALA A 205 -15.40 -3.51 -29.61
N GLY A 206 -15.04 -3.33 -28.36
CA GLY A 206 -15.95 -3.08 -27.24
C GLY A 206 -16.71 -1.75 -27.41
N LEU A 207 -16.05 -0.71 -27.89
CA LEU A 207 -16.66 0.60 -28.16
C LEU A 207 -17.79 0.55 -29.18
N GLN A 208 -17.76 -0.40 -30.12
CA GLN A 208 -18.84 -0.62 -31.09
C GLN A 208 -20.08 -1.29 -30.50
N ARG A 209 -20.03 -1.74 -29.26
CA ARG A 209 -21.13 -2.40 -28.55
C ARG A 209 -21.80 -1.40 -27.61
N PRO A 210 -23.05 -0.94 -27.88
CA PRO A 210 -23.71 0.08 -27.07
C PRO A 210 -24.06 -0.39 -25.66
N GLN A 211 -24.09 -1.71 -25.40
CA GLN A 211 -24.33 -2.26 -24.07
C GLN A 211 -23.11 -2.17 -23.15
N ILE A 212 -21.87 -2.00 -23.68
CA ILE A 212 -20.68 -1.87 -22.86
C ILE A 212 -20.56 -0.43 -22.39
N LEU A 213 -20.72 -0.20 -21.09
CA LEU A 213 -20.78 1.13 -20.47
C LEU A 213 -19.52 1.49 -19.68
N TYR A 214 -18.67 0.52 -19.35
CA TYR A 214 -17.37 0.75 -18.71
C TYR A 214 -16.26 0.07 -19.52
N LEU A 215 -15.24 0.84 -19.86
CA LEU A 215 -14.04 0.34 -20.52
C LEU A 215 -12.82 1.03 -19.90
N ASP A 216 -11.77 0.26 -19.60
CA ASP A 216 -10.49 0.82 -19.23
C ASP A 216 -9.33 0.19 -20.00
N LEU A 217 -8.23 0.93 -20.05
CA LEU A 217 -6.95 0.49 -20.57
C LEU A 217 -5.83 0.95 -19.65
N TYR A 218 -5.08 0.00 -19.11
CA TYR A 218 -3.94 0.25 -18.26
C TYR A 218 -2.63 0.18 -19.05
N LEU A 219 -1.74 1.14 -18.81
CA LEU A 219 -0.42 1.26 -19.42
C LEU A 219 0.66 1.43 -18.35
N GLY A 220 1.52 0.42 -18.15
CA GLY A 220 2.65 0.47 -17.23
C GLY A 220 3.95 1.04 -17.84
N LYS A 221 3.98 1.27 -19.16
CA LYS A 221 5.22 1.58 -19.88
C LYS A 221 5.89 2.91 -19.54
N VAL A 222 5.14 3.89 -19.03
CA VAL A 222 5.70 5.19 -18.64
C VAL A 222 6.45 5.04 -17.33
N ASP A 223 5.88 4.34 -16.37
CA ASP A 223 6.52 4.00 -15.10
C ASP A 223 7.80 3.18 -15.33
N HIS A 224 7.72 2.10 -16.10
CA HIS A 224 8.88 1.25 -16.41
C HIS A 224 10.03 2.01 -17.09
N GLU A 225 9.72 2.93 -18.02
CA GLU A 225 10.75 3.78 -18.64
C GLU A 225 11.32 4.78 -17.64
N GLY A 226 10.46 5.37 -16.79
CA GLY A 226 10.87 6.30 -15.73
C GLY A 226 11.85 5.68 -14.75
N HIS A 227 11.67 4.41 -14.39
CA HIS A 227 12.62 3.64 -13.58
C HIS A 227 13.93 3.34 -14.31
N ALA A 228 13.87 3.10 -15.61
CA ALA A 228 15.02 2.72 -16.40
C ALA A 228 15.93 3.90 -16.75
N THR A 229 15.38 5.10 -16.93
CA THR A 229 16.15 6.28 -17.37
C THR A 229 15.51 7.60 -16.94
N SER A 230 16.38 8.62 -16.72
CA SER A 230 15.99 10.02 -16.55
C SER A 230 16.15 10.85 -17.83
N GLU A 231 16.48 10.22 -18.97
CA GLU A 231 16.71 10.92 -20.23
C GLU A 231 15.40 11.48 -20.81
N PRO A 232 15.26 12.82 -20.97
CA PRO A 232 14.02 13.44 -21.43
C PRO A 232 13.51 12.95 -22.78
N ALA A 233 14.43 12.60 -23.68
CA ALA A 233 14.09 12.10 -25.00
C ALA A 233 13.41 10.72 -24.97
N ALA A 234 13.85 9.84 -24.06
CA ALA A 234 13.27 8.52 -23.87
C ALA A 234 11.84 8.62 -23.27
N LEU A 235 11.69 9.45 -22.25
CA LEU A 235 10.39 9.72 -21.62
C LEU A 235 9.40 10.39 -22.59
N LEU A 236 9.85 11.39 -23.34
CA LEU A 236 9.02 12.03 -24.36
C LEU A 236 8.56 11.03 -25.44
N LYS A 237 9.40 10.07 -25.80
CA LYS A 237 9.01 9.00 -26.71
C LYS A 237 7.84 8.19 -26.16
N LYS A 238 7.86 7.86 -24.85
CA LYS A 238 6.76 7.14 -24.20
C LYS A 238 5.49 8.01 -24.12
N PHE A 239 5.62 9.28 -23.83
CA PHE A 239 4.48 10.20 -23.86
C PHE A 239 3.85 10.29 -25.26
N ARG A 240 4.65 10.29 -26.34
CA ARG A 240 4.15 10.24 -27.71
C ARG A 240 3.43 8.92 -28.03
N GLU A 241 3.90 7.80 -27.52
CA GLU A 241 3.18 6.52 -27.65
C GLU A 241 1.81 6.58 -26.96
N VAL A 242 1.71 7.21 -25.77
CA VAL A 242 0.44 7.44 -25.08
C VAL A 242 -0.44 8.42 -25.85
N ASP A 243 0.13 9.50 -26.40
CA ASP A 243 -0.56 10.49 -27.22
C ASP A 243 -1.23 9.87 -28.46
N GLU A 244 -0.48 9.05 -29.19
CA GLU A 244 -1.00 8.33 -30.37
C GLU A 244 -2.13 7.38 -30.00
N LEU A 245 -1.98 6.63 -28.89
CA LEU A 245 -2.99 5.72 -28.40
C LEU A 245 -4.26 6.47 -27.96
N ALA A 246 -4.10 7.57 -27.23
CA ALA A 246 -5.24 8.44 -26.85
C ALA A 246 -5.97 8.97 -28.07
N GLY A 247 -5.25 9.34 -29.14
CA GLY A 247 -5.83 9.77 -30.41
C GLY A 247 -6.60 8.65 -31.12
N GLN A 248 -6.09 7.44 -31.12
CA GLN A 248 -6.77 6.27 -31.68
C GLN A 248 -8.06 5.95 -30.90
N LEU A 249 -7.98 5.92 -29.57
CA LEU A 249 -9.15 5.72 -28.71
C LEU A 249 -10.20 6.82 -28.88
N TRP A 250 -9.78 8.08 -28.89
CA TRP A 250 -10.69 9.19 -29.13
C TRP A 250 -11.40 9.10 -30.48
N THR A 251 -10.66 8.74 -31.51
CA THR A 251 -11.24 8.53 -32.85
C THR A 251 -12.23 7.36 -32.84
N ALA A 252 -11.92 6.26 -32.17
CA ALA A 252 -12.83 5.12 -32.02
C ALA A 252 -14.07 5.50 -31.20
N ILE A 253 -13.93 6.31 -30.15
CA ILE A 253 -15.06 6.86 -29.37
C ILE A 253 -15.97 7.70 -30.26
N GLN A 254 -15.42 8.65 -31.03
CA GLN A 254 -16.17 9.52 -31.90
C GLN A 254 -16.94 8.77 -33.01
N ASN A 255 -16.40 7.62 -33.44
CA ASN A 255 -17.03 6.73 -34.43
C ASN A 255 -17.93 5.66 -33.80
N SER A 256 -18.11 5.66 -32.47
CA SER A 256 -18.92 4.67 -31.76
C SER A 256 -20.40 5.07 -31.67
N PRO A 257 -21.32 4.09 -31.46
CA PRO A 257 -22.75 4.38 -31.28
C PRO A 257 -23.08 5.31 -30.12
N LEU A 258 -22.18 5.47 -29.15
CA LEU A 258 -22.34 6.31 -27.95
C LEU A 258 -21.38 7.51 -27.94
N ALA A 259 -20.89 7.99 -29.08
CA ALA A 259 -19.94 9.10 -29.19
C ALA A 259 -20.31 10.31 -28.29
N GLY A 260 -21.52 10.87 -28.48
CA GLY A 260 -22.00 12.01 -27.71
C GLY A 260 -22.37 11.74 -26.23
N LYS A 261 -22.23 10.48 -25.78
CA LYS A 261 -22.55 10.05 -24.42
C LYS A 261 -21.38 9.37 -23.71
N THR A 262 -20.20 9.46 -24.29
CA THR A 262 -18.98 8.85 -23.72
C THR A 262 -18.16 9.90 -23.00
N LEU A 263 -17.84 9.65 -21.73
CA LEU A 263 -16.84 10.36 -20.95
C LEU A 263 -15.49 9.64 -21.17
N PHE A 264 -14.50 10.35 -21.66
CA PHE A 264 -13.13 9.87 -21.81
C PHE A 264 -12.23 10.50 -20.76
N VAL A 265 -11.51 9.67 -20.02
CA VAL A 265 -10.68 10.07 -18.89
C VAL A 265 -9.28 9.53 -19.09
N MET A 266 -8.27 10.35 -18.80
CA MET A 266 -6.89 9.92 -18.62
C MET A 266 -6.47 10.24 -17.19
N VAL A 267 -5.91 9.25 -16.49
CA VAL A 267 -5.48 9.40 -15.10
C VAL A 267 -4.19 8.61 -14.86
N SER A 268 -3.32 9.16 -14.02
CA SER A 268 -2.16 8.46 -13.49
C SER A 268 -2.30 8.33 -11.97
N ASP A 269 -1.76 7.26 -11.44
CA ASP A 269 -1.78 6.97 -10.00
C ASP A 269 -0.77 7.80 -9.23
N HIS A 270 0.42 8.05 -9.80
CA HIS A 270 1.48 8.87 -9.22
C HIS A 270 2.37 9.49 -10.31
N GLY A 271 3.29 10.34 -9.88
CA GLY A 271 4.37 10.84 -10.71
C GLY A 271 5.64 9.99 -10.59
N MET A 272 6.77 10.55 -11.01
CA MET A 272 8.07 9.88 -11.00
C MET A 272 9.16 10.89 -10.64
N ASN A 273 10.00 10.58 -9.68
CA ASN A 273 11.16 11.40 -9.30
C ASN A 273 12.35 11.08 -10.19
N ASN A 274 12.26 11.53 -11.44
CA ASN A 274 13.35 11.44 -12.41
C ASN A 274 13.76 12.83 -12.87
N VAL A 275 15.03 13.18 -12.63
CA VAL A 275 15.62 14.46 -13.00
C VAL A 275 16.74 14.22 -13.98
N PRO A 276 16.75 14.92 -15.13
CA PRO A 276 17.77 14.75 -16.15
C PRO A 276 19.20 14.89 -15.61
N GLY A 277 20.04 13.91 -15.92
CA GLY A 277 21.45 13.89 -15.52
C GLY A 277 21.73 13.38 -14.10
N ILE A 278 20.67 13.06 -13.32
CA ILE A 278 20.84 12.44 -12.00
C ILE A 278 20.52 10.95 -12.10
N VAL A 279 21.43 10.13 -11.58
CA VAL A 279 21.24 8.68 -11.47
C VAL A 279 20.86 8.36 -10.05
N SER A 280 19.68 7.78 -9.88
CA SER A 280 19.16 7.38 -8.57
C SER A 280 20.05 6.30 -7.94
N GLN A 281 20.25 6.38 -6.63
CA GLN A 281 21.13 5.49 -5.87
C GLN A 281 20.33 4.60 -4.91
N THR A 282 20.77 3.37 -4.74
CA THR A 282 20.10 2.41 -3.85
C THR A 282 20.85 2.31 -2.52
N TYR A 283 20.11 2.34 -1.40
CA TYR A 283 20.62 2.03 -0.07
C TYR A 283 20.08 0.67 0.41
N SER A 284 20.97 -0.21 0.86
CA SER A 284 20.60 -1.57 1.30
C SER A 284 20.15 -1.58 2.76
N LEU A 285 18.85 -1.49 3.00
CA LEU A 285 18.27 -1.69 4.34
C LEU A 285 18.42 -3.14 4.82
N THR A 286 18.42 -4.10 3.91
CA THR A 286 18.63 -5.52 4.22
C THR A 286 20.00 -5.74 4.84
N ASP A 287 21.06 -5.18 4.24
CA ASP A 287 22.42 -5.31 4.79
C ASP A 287 22.55 -4.61 6.14
N LEU A 288 21.91 -3.44 6.30
CA LEU A 288 21.90 -2.74 7.58
C LEU A 288 21.27 -3.59 8.68
N LEU A 289 20.04 -4.08 8.47
CA LEU A 289 19.29 -4.83 9.48
C LEU A 289 19.92 -6.20 9.78
N ASN A 290 20.53 -6.86 8.79
CA ASN A 290 21.28 -8.10 8.98
C ASN A 290 22.59 -7.91 9.77
N SER A 291 23.13 -6.69 9.76
CA SER A 291 24.37 -6.39 10.47
C SER A 291 24.20 -6.43 11.99
N PRO A 292 25.28 -6.66 12.76
CA PRO A 292 25.21 -6.58 14.23
C PRO A 292 24.72 -5.21 14.75
N VAL A 293 25.04 -4.13 14.06
CA VAL A 293 24.62 -2.76 14.42
C VAL A 293 23.12 -2.58 14.20
N GLY A 294 22.58 -3.16 13.13
CA GLY A 294 21.14 -3.14 12.81
C GLY A 294 20.30 -4.16 13.58
N GLY A 295 20.92 -4.96 14.47
CA GLY A 295 20.21 -5.93 15.31
C GLY A 295 20.44 -7.39 14.91
N ALA A 296 21.18 -7.66 13.83
CA ALA A 296 21.40 -9.00 13.26
C ALA A 296 20.10 -9.74 12.96
N HIS A 297 19.14 -9.05 12.37
CA HIS A 297 17.86 -9.62 12.00
C HIS A 297 17.99 -10.64 10.87
N HIS A 298 17.14 -11.67 10.89
CA HIS A 298 16.77 -12.37 9.67
C HIS A 298 15.74 -11.47 8.94
N VAL A 299 16.18 -10.85 7.85
CA VAL A 299 15.33 -9.92 7.10
C VAL A 299 14.59 -10.69 6.01
N VAL A 300 13.29 -10.63 6.08
CA VAL A 300 12.39 -11.20 5.07
C VAL A 300 11.93 -10.08 4.16
N THR A 301 12.20 -10.18 2.87
CA THR A 301 11.79 -9.20 1.86
C THR A 301 10.81 -9.82 0.88
N ASN A 302 10.10 -8.98 0.15
CA ASN A 302 9.20 -9.41 -0.91
C ASN A 302 9.88 -10.26 -2.00
N ARG A 303 11.19 -10.14 -2.21
CA ARG A 303 11.94 -10.94 -3.19
C ARG A 303 11.99 -12.43 -2.84
N GLU A 304 12.11 -12.73 -1.55
CA GLU A 304 12.23 -14.13 -1.07
C GLU A 304 10.86 -14.82 -1.01
N GLN A 305 9.78 -14.07 -1.17
CA GLN A 305 8.42 -14.50 -0.88
C GLN A 305 7.50 -14.65 -2.07
N LEU A 306 7.99 -14.48 -3.28
CA LEU A 306 7.26 -14.82 -4.51
C LEU A 306 6.59 -16.20 -4.46
N SER A 307 7.03 -17.04 -3.53
CA SER A 307 6.55 -18.39 -3.32
C SER A 307 5.36 -18.53 -2.39
N ASP A 308 5.16 -17.60 -1.44
CA ASP A 308 4.12 -17.73 -0.42
C ASP A 308 2.86 -16.95 -0.71
N PHE A 309 2.92 -16.15 -1.72
CA PHE A 309 1.77 -15.53 -2.25
C PHE A 309 0.60 -16.54 -2.37
N LYS A 310 -0.65 -16.14 -2.23
CA LYS A 310 -1.87 -16.97 -2.32
C LYS A 310 -1.93 -18.07 -3.40
N PHE A 311 -0.86 -18.24 -4.17
CA PHE A 311 -0.62 -19.41 -5.00
C PHE A 311 -0.70 -20.72 -4.23
N LYS A 312 -0.29 -20.71 -2.96
CA LYS A 312 -0.17 -21.91 -2.14
C LYS A 312 -1.52 -22.60 -1.95
N SER A 313 -2.55 -21.82 -1.69
CA SER A 313 -3.91 -22.35 -1.55
C SER A 313 -4.59 -22.58 -2.89
N LEU A 314 -4.32 -21.75 -3.90
CA LEU A 314 -4.96 -21.83 -5.20
C LEU A 314 -4.33 -22.89 -6.11
N TYR A 315 -2.99 -23.05 -6.06
CA TYR A 315 -2.23 -23.86 -7.03
C TYR A 315 -1.06 -24.59 -6.38
N PRO A 316 -1.31 -25.58 -5.52
CA PRO A 316 -0.26 -26.30 -4.78
C PRO A 316 0.83 -26.91 -5.66
N LEU A 317 0.47 -27.38 -6.85
CA LEU A 317 1.43 -27.95 -7.83
C LEU A 317 2.38 -26.90 -8.37
N LEU A 318 1.86 -25.72 -8.68
CA LEU A 318 2.66 -24.63 -9.24
C LEU A 318 3.61 -24.07 -8.20
N HIS A 319 3.16 -23.94 -6.97
CA HIS A 319 4.01 -23.56 -5.83
C HIS A 319 5.23 -24.50 -5.71
N ARG A 320 5.04 -25.82 -5.82
CA ARG A 320 6.12 -26.80 -5.76
C ARG A 320 7.09 -26.70 -6.94
N VAL A 321 6.62 -26.29 -8.12
CA VAL A 321 7.47 -26.15 -9.31
C VAL A 321 8.29 -24.87 -9.27
N ILE A 322 7.70 -23.76 -8.83
CA ILE A 322 8.36 -22.44 -8.82
C ILE A 322 9.26 -22.30 -7.60
N ASN A 323 8.86 -22.85 -6.47
CA ASN A 323 9.62 -22.81 -5.25
C ASN A 323 9.62 -24.15 -4.52
N PRO A 324 10.63 -24.97 -4.73
CA PRO A 324 10.74 -26.27 -4.09
C PRO A 324 11.03 -26.19 -2.58
N SER A 325 11.50 -25.04 -2.07
CA SER A 325 11.66 -24.82 -0.64
C SER A 325 10.35 -24.42 0.00
N ASP A 326 10.07 -24.89 1.22
CA ASP A 326 8.88 -24.49 1.96
C ASP A 326 9.06 -23.09 2.52
N ALA A 327 8.58 -22.09 1.80
CA ALA A 327 8.74 -20.69 2.14
C ALA A 327 7.91 -20.28 3.38
N SER A 328 6.93 -21.07 3.80
CA SER A 328 6.27 -20.88 5.10
C SER A 328 7.27 -20.92 6.27
N PHE A 329 8.43 -21.51 6.04
CA PHE A 329 9.57 -21.50 6.95
C PHE A 329 10.07 -20.07 7.22
N TYR A 330 10.27 -19.26 6.19
CA TYR A 330 10.77 -17.90 6.34
C TYR A 330 9.76 -16.95 6.97
N LEU A 331 8.50 -17.09 6.64
CA LEU A 331 7.44 -16.23 7.16
C LEU A 331 7.15 -16.46 8.64
N ARG A 332 7.37 -17.68 9.11
CA ARG A 332 7.15 -18.02 10.50
C ARG A 332 8.33 -17.73 11.40
N GLY A 333 9.48 -17.34 10.83
CA GLY A 333 10.71 -17.10 11.58
C GLY A 333 11.13 -18.34 12.37
N GLU A 334 11.06 -19.52 11.77
CA GLU A 334 11.31 -20.76 12.49
C GLU A 334 12.76 -20.88 12.93
N SER A 335 12.91 -21.26 14.18
CA SER A 335 14.14 -21.71 14.83
C SER A 335 15.24 -20.65 15.06
N ASP A 336 16.37 -20.78 14.45
CA ASP A 336 17.61 -20.11 14.83
C ASP A 336 17.81 -18.71 14.21
N GLN A 337 16.88 -18.27 13.36
CA GLN A 337 16.98 -17.01 12.59
C GLN A 337 16.24 -15.83 13.24
N TYR A 338 16.16 -15.84 14.53
CA TYR A 338 15.60 -14.77 15.33
C TYR A 338 16.68 -13.74 15.71
N PRO A 339 16.40 -12.44 15.77
CA PRO A 339 15.11 -11.80 15.52
C PRO A 339 14.78 -11.65 14.04
N THR A 340 13.49 -11.71 13.70
CA THR A 340 13.00 -11.53 12.33
C THR A 340 12.46 -10.12 12.11
N ALA A 341 12.76 -9.54 10.95
CA ALA A 341 12.17 -8.31 10.48
C ALA A 341 11.57 -8.53 9.09
N TRP A 342 10.37 -8.01 8.84
CA TRP A 342 9.74 -8.01 7.53
C TRP A 342 9.89 -6.63 6.91
N LEU A 343 10.38 -6.57 5.69
CA LEU A 343 10.73 -5.33 5.01
C LEU A 343 10.07 -5.27 3.64
N ASP A 344 9.06 -4.41 3.50
CA ASP A 344 8.54 -4.00 2.20
C ASP A 344 9.40 -2.88 1.64
N ILE A 345 10.09 -3.17 0.56
CA ILE A 345 11.01 -2.25 -0.14
C ILE A 345 10.70 -2.14 -1.64
N ASP A 346 9.55 -2.63 -2.07
CA ASP A 346 9.14 -2.53 -3.47
C ASP A 346 8.64 -1.13 -3.84
N GLY A 347 8.59 -0.25 -2.87
CA GLY A 347 8.17 1.12 -3.02
C GLY A 347 9.28 2.12 -3.26
N ASN A 348 10.45 1.67 -3.66
CA ASN A 348 11.52 2.52 -4.11
C ASN A 348 11.97 3.61 -3.10
N GLU A 349 11.28 4.75 -3.02
CA GLU A 349 11.61 5.86 -2.09
C GLU A 349 11.06 5.64 -0.68
N ARG A 350 10.27 4.59 -0.47
CA ARG A 350 9.71 4.24 0.84
C ARG A 350 10.04 2.79 1.16
N ALA A 351 10.33 2.52 2.42
CA ALA A 351 10.34 1.18 2.98
C ALA A 351 9.42 1.10 4.19
N ALA A 352 8.69 0.00 4.32
CA ALA A 352 7.90 -0.31 5.51
C ALA A 352 8.55 -1.45 6.28
N LEU A 353 8.86 -1.21 7.54
CA LEU A 353 9.49 -2.16 8.42
C LEU A 353 8.50 -2.64 9.48
N LEU A 354 8.26 -3.95 9.49
CA LEU A 354 7.49 -4.62 10.53
C LEU A 354 8.47 -5.37 11.44
N LEU A 355 8.41 -5.06 12.72
CA LEU A 355 9.22 -5.68 13.75
C LEU A 355 8.32 -6.48 14.68
N ARG A 356 8.85 -7.53 15.30
CA ARG A 356 8.19 -8.11 16.44
C ARG A 356 8.21 -7.09 17.59
N ASN A 357 7.17 -7.04 18.40
CA ASN A 357 7.18 -6.16 19.58
C ASN A 357 8.41 -6.46 20.46
N SER A 358 9.08 -5.41 20.95
CA SER A 358 10.33 -5.49 21.71
C SER A 358 10.20 -6.34 22.98
N ASP A 359 9.09 -6.19 23.72
CA ASP A 359 8.83 -6.99 24.92
C ASP A 359 8.58 -8.46 24.59
N LEU A 360 8.01 -8.77 23.44
CA LEU A 360 7.87 -10.14 22.98
C LEU A 360 9.21 -10.76 22.62
N ASN A 361 10.15 -10.00 22.07
CA ASN A 361 11.52 -10.46 21.91
C ASN A 361 12.16 -10.80 23.25
N LYS A 362 11.99 -9.91 24.23
CA LYS A 362 12.47 -10.12 25.59
C LYS A 362 11.85 -11.37 26.24
N ILE A 363 10.53 -11.55 26.11
CA ILE A 363 9.85 -12.75 26.56
C ILE A 363 10.43 -14.00 25.88
N HIS A 364 10.63 -13.97 24.57
CA HIS A 364 11.20 -15.10 23.84
C HIS A 364 12.60 -15.48 24.34
N ILE A 365 13.48 -14.49 24.53
CA ILE A 365 14.83 -14.71 25.06
C ILE A 365 14.76 -15.33 26.48
N LEU A 366 13.93 -14.80 27.37
CA LEU A 366 13.77 -15.29 28.72
C LEU A 366 13.20 -16.72 28.75
N LEU A 367 12.23 -17.03 27.89
CA LEU A 367 11.69 -18.40 27.74
C LEU A 367 12.76 -19.39 27.24
N GLN A 368 13.55 -18.98 26.24
CA GLN A 368 14.67 -19.84 25.77
C GLN A 368 15.65 -20.11 26.88
N GLN A 369 16.01 -19.11 27.67
CA GLN A 369 16.91 -19.29 28.80
C GLN A 369 16.32 -20.25 29.88
N LEU A 370 15.03 -20.10 30.20
CA LEU A 370 14.36 -21.01 31.13
C LEU A 370 14.30 -22.47 30.66
N ALA A 371 14.35 -22.70 29.34
CA ALA A 371 14.40 -24.06 28.78
C ALA A 371 15.74 -24.74 28.95
N HIS A 372 16.84 -24.02 29.21
CA HIS A 372 18.17 -24.60 29.43
C HIS A 372 18.30 -25.23 30.81
N SER A 373 18.89 -26.43 30.87
CA SER A 373 19.08 -27.19 32.11
C SER A 373 20.20 -26.64 33.00
N ASP A 374 21.19 -25.96 32.41
CA ASP A 374 22.45 -25.62 33.10
C ASP A 374 22.40 -24.30 33.87
N MET A 375 21.23 -23.73 34.00
CA MET A 375 21.02 -22.45 34.70
C MET A 375 21.09 -22.66 36.24
N THR A 376 21.82 -21.80 36.94
CA THR A 376 21.82 -21.77 38.40
C THR A 376 20.44 -21.46 38.95
N VAL A 377 20.14 -21.95 40.18
CA VAL A 377 18.81 -21.71 40.80
C VAL A 377 18.52 -20.23 40.98
N SER A 378 19.51 -19.40 41.36
CA SER A 378 19.37 -17.96 41.51
C SER A 378 19.06 -17.26 40.17
N LEU A 379 19.81 -17.62 39.13
CA LEU A 379 19.57 -17.07 37.80
C LEU A 379 18.20 -17.50 37.25
N ARG A 380 17.83 -18.75 37.38
CA ARG A 380 16.51 -19.27 36.97
C ARG A 380 15.37 -18.50 37.65
N ARG A 381 15.51 -18.25 38.95
CA ARG A 381 14.52 -17.47 39.71
C ARG A 381 14.44 -16.05 39.22
N ALA A 382 15.58 -15.35 39.02
CA ALA A 382 15.64 -14.00 38.53
C ALA A 382 15.02 -13.88 37.12
N VAL A 383 15.31 -14.83 36.24
CA VAL A 383 14.73 -14.88 34.88
C VAL A 383 13.21 -15.09 34.92
N ALA A 384 12.73 -15.98 35.80
CA ALA A 384 11.29 -16.20 35.96
C ALA A 384 10.58 -14.94 36.46
N HIS A 385 11.18 -14.23 37.45
CA HIS A 385 10.61 -12.98 37.94
C HIS A 385 10.65 -11.87 36.90
N ALA A 386 11.73 -11.72 36.13
CA ALA A 386 11.82 -10.77 35.04
C ALA A 386 10.74 -11.05 33.96
N LEU A 387 10.57 -12.30 33.57
CA LEU A 387 9.49 -12.72 32.65
C LEU A 387 8.10 -12.38 33.22
N GLY A 388 7.88 -12.67 34.52
CA GLY A 388 6.65 -12.30 35.22
C GLY A 388 6.37 -10.80 35.16
N GLY A 389 7.39 -9.98 35.37
CA GLY A 389 7.30 -8.52 35.31
C GLY A 389 6.84 -8.01 33.91
N VAL A 390 7.43 -8.58 32.84
CA VAL A 390 7.01 -8.21 31.47
C VAL A 390 5.57 -8.67 31.19
N ILE A 391 5.21 -9.89 31.59
CA ILE A 391 3.84 -10.38 31.41
C ILE A 391 2.84 -9.52 32.21
N ASP A 392 3.19 -9.14 33.42
CA ASP A 392 2.32 -8.36 34.30
C ASP A 392 2.05 -6.94 33.75
N SER A 393 3.01 -6.32 33.08
CA SER A 393 2.83 -5.00 32.44
C SER A 393 1.79 -5.06 31.31
N HIS A 394 1.64 -6.20 30.63
CA HIS A 394 0.67 -6.41 29.55
C HIS A 394 -0.60 -7.17 29.98
N ARG A 395 -0.67 -7.68 31.20
CA ARG A 395 -1.70 -8.63 31.66
C ARG A 395 -3.12 -8.16 31.40
N THR A 396 -3.42 -6.91 31.73
CA THR A 396 -4.79 -6.35 31.57
C THR A 396 -5.18 -6.25 30.10
N GLU A 397 -4.30 -5.75 29.28
CA GLU A 397 -4.53 -5.59 27.85
C GLU A 397 -4.65 -6.96 27.16
N TRP A 398 -3.72 -7.87 27.42
CA TRP A 398 -3.77 -9.21 26.85
C TRP A 398 -4.98 -10.03 27.30
N ALA A 399 -5.44 -9.85 28.55
CA ALA A 399 -6.68 -10.49 29.00
C ALA A 399 -7.90 -9.97 28.21
N ARG A 400 -7.95 -8.66 27.95
CA ARG A 400 -8.98 -8.05 27.10
C ARG A 400 -8.90 -8.57 25.66
N THR A 401 -7.71 -8.58 25.07
CA THR A 401 -7.45 -9.11 23.73
C THR A 401 -7.85 -10.58 23.62
N ALA A 402 -7.51 -11.40 24.62
CA ALA A 402 -7.90 -12.82 24.64
C ALA A 402 -9.44 -12.99 24.64
N ALA A 403 -10.16 -12.21 25.44
CA ALA A 403 -11.62 -12.26 25.48
C ALA A 403 -12.25 -11.84 24.13
N GLN A 404 -11.73 -10.78 23.53
CA GLN A 404 -12.19 -10.32 22.21
C GLN A 404 -11.93 -11.36 21.12
N LEU A 405 -10.75 -11.98 21.12
CA LEU A 405 -10.41 -13.04 20.16
C LEU A 405 -11.28 -14.28 20.31
N GLU A 406 -11.71 -14.63 21.51
CA GLU A 406 -12.66 -15.73 21.71
C GLU A 406 -14.00 -15.49 21.03
N GLU A 407 -14.53 -14.27 21.17
CA GLU A 407 -15.77 -13.87 20.49
C GLU A 407 -15.58 -13.86 18.96
N GLU A 408 -14.49 -13.29 18.49
CA GLU A 408 -14.16 -13.19 17.05
C GLU A 408 -14.00 -14.58 16.41
N LEU A 409 -13.28 -15.49 17.06
CA LEU A 409 -13.12 -16.87 16.60
C LEU A 409 -14.44 -17.67 16.61
N SER A 410 -15.31 -17.40 17.56
CA SER A 410 -16.65 -17.99 17.59
C SER A 410 -17.49 -17.50 16.41
N ALA A 411 -17.51 -16.19 16.15
CA ALA A 411 -18.22 -15.60 15.02
C ALA A 411 -17.65 -16.07 13.67
N LEU A 412 -16.33 -16.13 13.55
CA LEU A 412 -15.63 -16.64 12.36
C LEU A 412 -15.97 -18.12 12.11
N THR A 413 -16.04 -18.94 13.15
CA THR A 413 -16.46 -20.35 13.04
C THR A 413 -17.89 -20.46 12.49
N GLY A 414 -18.80 -19.64 12.98
CA GLY A 414 -20.17 -19.59 12.45
C GLY A 414 -20.23 -19.16 10.98
N ALA A 415 -19.43 -18.17 10.61
CA ALA A 415 -19.33 -17.70 9.22
C ALA A 415 -18.74 -18.78 8.29
N ILE A 416 -17.71 -19.52 8.74
CA ILE A 416 -17.13 -20.65 8.00
C ILE A 416 -18.18 -21.75 7.75
N GLU A 417 -18.95 -22.14 8.76
CA GLU A 417 -19.99 -23.15 8.61
C GLU A 417 -21.11 -22.67 7.66
N ALA A 418 -21.50 -21.40 7.73
CA ALA A 418 -22.48 -20.82 6.80
C ALA A 418 -21.96 -20.85 5.34
N ARG A 419 -20.68 -20.52 5.12
CA ARG A 419 -20.03 -20.61 3.80
C ARG A 419 -19.97 -22.05 3.30
N LYS A 420 -19.62 -23.00 4.16
CA LYS A 420 -19.62 -24.41 3.82
C LYS A 420 -20.96 -24.90 3.28
N LEU A 421 -22.06 -24.52 3.94
CA LEU A 421 -23.39 -24.86 3.47
C LEU A 421 -23.73 -24.27 2.09
N LEU A 422 -23.27 -23.04 1.80
CA LEU A 422 -23.44 -22.44 0.49
C LEU A 422 -22.64 -23.18 -0.59
N LEU A 423 -21.39 -23.59 -0.28
CA LEU A 423 -20.53 -24.33 -1.20
C LEU A 423 -21.04 -25.75 -1.50
N GLU A 424 -21.73 -26.40 -0.55
CA GLU A 424 -22.36 -27.70 -0.76
C GLU A 424 -23.48 -27.67 -1.82
N HIS A 425 -24.07 -26.48 -2.05
CA HIS A 425 -25.12 -26.28 -3.07
C HIS A 425 -24.58 -25.71 -4.40
N GLU A 426 -23.25 -25.60 -4.54
CA GLU A 426 -22.63 -25.09 -5.77
C GLU A 426 -22.82 -26.09 -6.93
N PRO A 427 -23.17 -25.62 -8.14
CA PRO A 427 -23.29 -26.50 -9.30
C PRO A 427 -21.97 -27.21 -9.65
N HIS A 428 -22.01 -28.51 -9.88
CA HIS A 428 -20.83 -29.27 -10.32
C HIS A 428 -20.31 -28.85 -11.70
N ARG A 429 -21.17 -28.28 -12.54
CA ARG A 429 -20.82 -27.74 -13.85
C ARG A 429 -21.56 -26.43 -14.09
N TRP A 430 -20.84 -25.45 -14.58
CA TRP A 430 -21.37 -24.17 -14.98
C TRP A 430 -21.76 -24.19 -16.45
N THR A 431 -22.96 -23.73 -16.79
CA THR A 431 -23.35 -23.48 -18.16
C THR A 431 -22.61 -22.28 -18.73
N ARG A 432 -22.46 -22.23 -20.07
CA ARG A 432 -21.86 -21.06 -20.74
C ARG A 432 -22.57 -19.74 -20.34
N GLN A 433 -23.89 -19.75 -20.29
CA GLN A 433 -24.71 -18.60 -19.92
C GLN A 433 -24.46 -18.14 -18.47
N GLN A 434 -24.26 -19.08 -17.54
CA GLN A 434 -23.92 -18.76 -16.15
C GLN A 434 -22.51 -18.18 -16.05
N MET A 435 -21.56 -18.72 -16.83
CA MET A 435 -20.20 -18.17 -16.92
C MET A 435 -20.21 -16.75 -17.53
N GLU A 436 -20.99 -16.53 -18.58
CA GLU A 436 -21.14 -15.21 -19.20
C GLU A 436 -21.81 -14.19 -18.25
N ARG A 437 -22.64 -14.64 -17.30
CA ARG A 437 -23.23 -13.80 -16.23
C ARG A 437 -22.33 -13.64 -15.00
N GLY A 438 -21.17 -14.29 -14.97
CA GLY A 438 -20.26 -14.21 -13.85
C GLY A 438 -20.69 -14.96 -12.58
N GLU A 439 -21.72 -15.84 -12.66
CA GLU A 439 -22.23 -16.58 -11.49
C GLU A 439 -21.13 -17.46 -10.84
N HIS A 440 -20.28 -18.07 -11.64
CA HIS A 440 -19.16 -18.89 -11.16
C HIS A 440 -18.09 -18.08 -10.41
N ASN A 441 -17.94 -16.77 -10.70
CA ASN A 441 -17.00 -15.90 -10.02
C ASN A 441 -17.41 -15.70 -8.57
N ALA A 442 -18.71 -15.54 -8.31
CA ALA A 442 -19.23 -15.41 -6.97
C ALA A 442 -18.95 -16.69 -6.13
N ALA A 443 -19.17 -17.87 -6.72
CA ALA A 443 -18.89 -19.14 -6.06
C ALA A 443 -17.37 -19.33 -5.83
N TRP A 444 -16.55 -18.89 -6.77
CA TRP A 444 -15.10 -18.92 -6.62
C TRP A 444 -14.63 -18.04 -5.45
N ARG A 445 -15.10 -16.80 -5.35
CA ARG A 445 -14.81 -15.90 -4.24
C ARG A 445 -15.26 -16.50 -2.91
N LEU A 446 -16.46 -17.09 -2.86
CA LEU A 446 -16.97 -17.77 -1.68
C LEU A 446 -16.04 -18.89 -1.20
N ARG A 447 -15.42 -19.62 -2.13
CA ARG A 447 -14.46 -20.70 -1.82
C ARG A 447 -13.14 -20.14 -1.30
N GLN A 448 -12.64 -19.04 -1.89
CA GLN A 448 -11.45 -18.33 -1.42
C GLN A 448 -11.64 -17.87 0.02
N ASP A 449 -12.70 -17.12 0.30
CA ASP A 449 -13.03 -16.66 1.65
C ASP A 449 -13.10 -17.82 2.65
N PHE A 450 -13.68 -18.95 2.25
CA PHE A 450 -13.80 -20.11 3.10
C PHE A 450 -12.44 -20.71 3.48
N ASP A 451 -11.55 -20.87 2.51
CA ASP A 451 -10.21 -21.44 2.74
C ASP A 451 -9.33 -20.49 3.56
N ASP A 452 -9.35 -19.20 3.26
CA ASP A 452 -8.64 -18.17 4.00
C ASP A 452 -9.10 -18.11 5.47
N TRP A 453 -10.41 -18.05 5.70
CA TRP A 453 -10.96 -18.01 7.05
C TRP A 453 -10.64 -19.26 7.88
N LYS A 454 -10.54 -20.42 7.24
CA LYS A 454 -10.08 -21.64 7.94
C LYS A 454 -8.63 -21.51 8.41
N ALA A 455 -7.73 -21.07 7.53
CA ALA A 455 -6.33 -20.88 7.86
C ALA A 455 -6.15 -19.83 8.95
N GLU A 456 -6.84 -18.72 8.82
CA GLU A 456 -6.85 -17.64 9.82
C GLU A 456 -7.38 -18.11 11.17
N ARG A 457 -8.49 -18.84 11.20
CA ARG A 457 -9.02 -19.41 12.46
C ARG A 457 -8.01 -20.30 13.16
N GLU A 458 -7.25 -21.12 12.43
CA GLU A 458 -6.19 -21.96 12.98
C GLU A 458 -5.06 -21.12 13.56
N ALA A 459 -4.58 -20.10 12.83
CA ALA A 459 -3.51 -19.22 13.27
C ALA A 459 -3.90 -18.42 14.52
N TYR A 460 -5.07 -17.78 14.50
CA TYR A 460 -5.58 -17.01 15.64
C TYR A 460 -5.92 -17.89 16.85
N GLY A 461 -6.42 -19.11 16.61
CA GLY A 461 -6.67 -20.08 17.67
C GLY A 461 -5.37 -20.52 18.37
N ALA A 462 -4.32 -20.76 17.62
CA ALA A 462 -3.00 -21.06 18.18
C ALA A 462 -2.42 -19.87 18.97
N TYR A 463 -2.58 -18.66 18.44
CA TYR A 463 -2.21 -17.43 19.13
C TYR A 463 -2.95 -17.27 20.46
N LEU A 464 -4.27 -17.38 20.46
CA LEU A 464 -5.09 -17.29 21.67
C LEU A 464 -4.68 -18.32 22.74
N ALA A 465 -4.40 -19.55 22.33
CA ALA A 465 -3.96 -20.59 23.24
C ALA A 465 -2.63 -20.22 23.94
N ARG A 466 -1.69 -19.64 23.21
CA ARG A 466 -0.40 -19.17 23.76
C ARG A 466 -0.58 -17.98 24.69
N LEU A 467 -1.37 -16.98 24.26
CA LEU A 467 -1.69 -15.81 25.07
C LEU A 467 -2.30 -16.20 26.43
N LYS A 468 -3.28 -17.11 26.43
CA LYS A 468 -3.87 -17.65 27.67
C LYS A 468 -2.85 -18.35 28.56
N ARG A 469 -1.89 -19.06 27.99
CA ARG A 469 -0.82 -19.70 28.77
C ARG A 469 0.14 -18.69 29.40
N LEU A 470 0.47 -17.59 28.69
CA LEU A 470 1.26 -16.50 29.26
C LEU A 470 0.50 -15.82 30.41
N LEU A 471 -0.80 -15.60 30.26
CA LEU A 471 -1.63 -14.93 31.27
C LEU A 471 -1.73 -15.71 32.61
N VAL A 472 -1.52 -17.03 32.60
CA VAL A 472 -1.52 -17.85 33.81
C VAL A 472 -0.12 -18.12 34.37
N PHE A 473 0.89 -17.43 33.86
CA PHE A 473 2.25 -17.57 34.34
C PHE A 473 2.42 -17.07 35.77
N GLU A 474 3.06 -17.87 36.61
CA GLU A 474 3.37 -17.58 38.03
C GLU A 474 4.84 -17.90 38.29
N PRO A 475 5.73 -16.91 38.51
CA PRO A 475 7.18 -17.10 38.60
C PRO A 475 7.63 -18.04 39.74
N ASP A 476 6.92 -18.04 40.87
CA ASP A 476 7.26 -18.84 42.05
C ASP A 476 6.60 -20.24 42.06
N SER A 477 5.79 -20.56 41.05
CA SER A 477 5.15 -21.86 40.92
C SER A 477 6.15 -22.95 40.50
N LYS A 478 5.94 -24.21 41.00
CA LYS A 478 6.69 -25.37 40.54
C LYS A 478 6.46 -25.68 39.05
N ASN A 479 5.32 -25.27 38.51
CA ASN A 479 4.97 -25.38 37.09
C ASN A 479 4.36 -24.07 36.62
N PRO A 480 5.21 -23.09 36.34
CA PRO A 480 4.75 -21.70 36.11
C PRO A 480 3.80 -21.53 34.91
N PHE A 481 3.86 -22.44 33.93
CA PHE A 481 3.04 -22.32 32.68
C PHE A 481 1.93 -23.39 32.57
N LYS A 482 1.79 -24.29 33.57
CA LYS A 482 0.85 -25.40 33.44
C LYS A 482 1.04 -26.24 32.16
N GLY A 483 2.31 -26.42 31.71
CA GLY A 483 2.68 -27.12 30.49
C GLY A 483 4.17 -27.03 30.19
N LYS A 484 4.56 -27.36 28.95
CA LYS A 484 5.96 -27.27 28.51
C LYS A 484 6.30 -25.84 28.09
N ILE A 485 7.46 -25.32 28.47
CA ILE A 485 8.00 -24.05 28.04
C ILE A 485 8.16 -24.01 26.52
N SER A 486 8.64 -25.12 25.92
CA SER A 486 8.81 -25.23 24.48
C SER A 486 7.55 -24.90 23.67
N ASP A 487 6.37 -25.15 24.24
CA ASP A 487 5.11 -24.84 23.53
C ASP A 487 4.78 -23.31 23.53
N LEU A 488 5.51 -22.52 24.31
CA LEU A 488 5.40 -21.07 24.39
C LEU A 488 6.49 -20.36 23.60
N ILE A 489 7.61 -21.02 23.40
CA ILE A 489 8.70 -20.55 22.53
C ILE A 489 8.20 -20.67 21.10
N SER A 490 7.72 -19.56 20.59
CA SER A 490 7.11 -19.49 19.28
C SER A 490 7.45 -18.16 18.65
N GLU A 491 7.63 -18.23 17.38
CA GLU A 491 8.00 -17.12 16.52
C GLU A 491 6.84 -16.19 16.16
N MET A 492 5.63 -16.59 16.46
CA MET A 492 4.48 -15.77 16.14
C MET A 492 4.58 -14.42 16.86
N SER A 493 4.57 -13.37 16.11
CA SER A 493 4.27 -12.03 16.62
C SER A 493 2.94 -12.10 17.38
N LEU A 494 2.89 -11.57 18.59
CA LEU A 494 1.64 -11.42 19.31
C LEU A 494 0.81 -10.21 18.82
N GLY A 495 1.25 -9.57 17.73
CA GLY A 495 0.51 -8.52 17.07
C GLY A 495 0.54 -7.15 17.73
N ASP A 496 1.21 -7.06 18.88
CA ASP A 496 1.35 -5.76 19.55
C ASP A 496 2.33 -4.88 18.77
N SER A 497 1.93 -3.65 18.48
CA SER A 497 2.79 -2.63 17.87
C SER A 497 3.86 -2.18 18.86
N ASN A 498 4.99 -1.76 18.33
CA ASN A 498 6.03 -1.15 19.15
C ASN A 498 5.63 0.28 19.54
N THR A 499 5.97 0.67 20.77
CA THR A 499 5.87 2.06 21.22
C THR A 499 7.12 2.85 20.83
N GLN A 500 7.05 4.18 20.91
CA GLN A 500 8.21 5.05 20.70
C GLN A 500 9.40 4.66 21.57
N GLU A 501 9.15 4.38 22.86
CA GLU A 501 10.19 3.96 23.81
C GLU A 501 10.79 2.61 23.41
N GLN A 502 9.95 1.65 23.06
CA GLN A 502 10.40 0.33 22.60
C GLN A 502 11.24 0.41 21.32
N LEU A 503 10.92 1.29 20.38
CA LEU A 503 11.73 1.48 19.17
C LEU A 503 13.06 2.17 19.44
N ARG A 504 13.13 3.04 20.44
CA ARG A 504 14.38 3.67 20.89
C ARG A 504 15.27 2.73 21.72
N HIS A 505 14.67 1.74 22.36
CA HIS A 505 15.37 0.78 23.21
C HIS A 505 14.95 -0.66 22.87
N TYR A 506 15.10 -1.00 21.60
CA TYR A 506 14.59 -2.25 21.05
C TYR A 506 15.49 -3.44 21.41
N VAL A 507 14.92 -4.46 22.04
CA VAL A 507 15.62 -5.70 22.41
C VAL A 507 15.82 -6.59 21.19
N VAL A 508 17.08 -6.79 20.78
CA VAL A 508 17.41 -7.63 19.61
C VAL A 508 17.97 -9.00 19.97
N GLY A 509 18.37 -9.24 21.20
CA GLY A 509 18.91 -10.53 21.62
C GLY A 509 19.56 -10.47 22.99
N PRO A 510 20.10 -11.62 23.46
CA PRO A 510 20.88 -11.65 24.69
C PRO A 510 22.22 -10.92 24.51
N ALA A 511 22.76 -10.38 25.58
CA ALA A 511 24.11 -9.82 25.60
C ALA A 511 25.16 -10.94 25.37
N GLN A 512 26.33 -10.54 24.89
CA GLN A 512 27.42 -11.49 24.57
C GLN A 512 27.79 -12.37 25.78
N ASN A 513 27.75 -11.82 26.98
CA ASN A 513 28.07 -12.53 28.22
C ASN A 513 26.86 -13.26 28.84
N GLY A 514 25.77 -13.36 28.11
CA GLY A 514 24.51 -13.93 28.59
C GLY A 514 23.81 -13.09 29.65
N LEU A 515 22.84 -13.69 30.33
CA LEU A 515 22.06 -13.01 31.36
C LEU A 515 22.88 -12.77 32.64
N GLN A 516 22.80 -11.57 33.17
CA GLN A 516 23.56 -11.12 34.35
C GLN A 516 22.62 -10.79 35.51
N LEU A 517 23.14 -10.93 36.74
CA LEU A 517 22.40 -10.54 37.93
C LEU A 517 22.96 -9.23 38.52
N THR A 518 22.08 -8.44 39.07
CA THR A 518 22.41 -7.34 39.94
C THR A 518 22.92 -7.86 41.30
N GLY A 519 23.54 -6.99 42.13
CA GLY A 519 24.03 -7.35 43.43
C GLY A 519 22.96 -7.84 44.43
N ASP A 520 21.69 -7.48 44.19
CA ASP A 520 20.53 -7.91 44.98
C ASP A 520 19.83 -9.16 44.38
N GLY A 521 20.44 -9.78 43.36
CA GLY A 521 19.98 -11.06 42.79
C GLY A 521 18.81 -10.95 41.79
N ARG A 522 18.47 -9.75 41.32
CA ARG A 522 17.53 -9.55 40.22
C ARG A 522 18.23 -9.62 38.87
N LEU A 523 17.50 -9.79 37.77
CA LEU A 523 18.05 -9.70 36.43
C LEU A 523 18.49 -8.26 36.15
N ASP A 524 19.74 -8.10 35.73
CA ASP A 524 20.28 -6.84 35.24
C ASP A 524 19.96 -6.73 33.75
N GLU A 525 18.87 -6.05 33.44
CA GLU A 525 18.36 -5.98 32.06
C GLU A 525 19.33 -5.29 31.13
N GLU A 526 19.93 -4.16 31.53
CA GLU A 526 20.87 -3.39 30.71
C GLU A 526 22.11 -4.23 30.32
N ARG A 527 22.57 -5.11 31.21
CA ARG A 527 23.72 -5.96 30.95
C ARG A 527 23.36 -7.31 30.34
N SER A 528 22.09 -7.68 30.38
CA SER A 528 21.56 -8.97 29.93
C SER A 528 21.09 -8.96 28.48
N PHE A 529 20.70 -7.81 27.93
CA PHE A 529 20.18 -7.70 26.58
C PHE A 529 21.03 -6.79 25.70
N ARG A 530 20.91 -6.97 24.40
CA ARG A 530 21.41 -6.06 23.36
C ARG A 530 20.24 -5.23 22.86
N TYR A 531 20.48 -3.93 22.70
CA TYR A 531 19.49 -2.95 22.30
C TYR A 531 19.90 -2.24 21.00
N VAL A 532 18.90 -1.77 20.27
CA VAL A 532 19.07 -0.90 19.10
C VAL A 532 18.09 0.27 19.23
N ASP A 533 18.57 1.48 19.04
CA ASP A 533 17.76 2.68 18.82
C ASP A 533 17.53 2.82 17.31
N TYR A 534 16.40 2.32 16.83
CA TYR A 534 16.12 2.30 15.39
C TYR A 534 15.95 3.70 14.78
N PRO A 535 15.18 4.65 15.36
CA PRO A 535 15.09 6.00 14.82
C PRO A 535 16.45 6.66 14.65
N LYS A 536 17.31 6.56 15.66
CA LYS A 536 18.68 7.07 15.61
C LYS A 536 19.51 6.35 14.57
N LEU A 537 19.50 5.02 14.58
CA LEU A 537 20.24 4.19 13.61
C LEU A 537 19.94 4.60 12.17
N PHE A 538 18.66 4.74 11.82
CA PHE A 538 18.27 5.12 10.47
C PHE A 538 18.68 6.54 10.11
N SER A 539 18.58 7.48 11.05
CA SER A 539 18.94 8.88 10.82
C SER A 539 20.44 9.11 10.60
N GLU A 540 21.27 8.20 11.09
CA GLU A 540 22.74 8.28 10.98
C GLU A 540 23.28 7.67 9.69
N GLN A 541 22.45 7.06 8.86
CA GLN A 541 22.91 6.39 7.66
C GLN A 541 23.40 7.37 6.59
N ARG A 542 24.63 7.15 6.14
CA ARG A 542 25.31 7.98 5.14
C ARG A 542 25.89 7.09 4.05
N ALA A 543 25.88 7.57 2.83
CA ALA A 543 26.59 6.91 1.74
C ALA A 543 28.11 7.03 1.96
N LEU A 544 28.80 5.90 1.95
CA LEU A 544 30.26 5.86 2.10
C LEU A 544 30.99 6.50 0.91
N ASN A 545 30.43 6.39 -0.30
CA ASN A 545 30.98 6.95 -1.53
C ASN A 545 29.83 7.48 -2.37
N ASN A 546 29.58 8.78 -2.29
CA ASN A 546 28.60 9.42 -3.17
C ASN A 546 29.34 10.03 -4.39
N PRO A 547 29.21 9.43 -5.59
CA PRO A 547 29.89 9.92 -6.77
C PRO A 547 29.24 11.16 -7.40
N GLN A 548 28.05 11.54 -6.94
CA GLN A 548 27.27 12.64 -7.51
C GLN A 548 27.05 13.71 -6.45
N PRO A 549 27.55 14.95 -6.64
CA PRO A 549 27.43 16.02 -5.66
C PRO A 549 25.96 16.47 -5.43
N GLU A 550 25.08 16.17 -6.36
CA GLU A 550 23.65 16.50 -6.31
C GLU A 550 22.88 15.65 -5.29
N LEU A 551 23.39 14.48 -4.94
CA LEU A 551 22.77 13.59 -3.99
C LEU A 551 23.04 14.00 -2.55
N ALA A 552 22.04 13.86 -1.71
CA ALA A 552 22.21 14.03 -0.27
C ALA A 552 23.23 13.01 0.27
N GLU A 553 24.10 13.43 1.17
CA GLU A 553 24.99 12.52 1.91
C GLU A 553 24.19 11.51 2.75
N LYS A 554 23.04 11.95 3.28
CA LYS A 554 22.09 11.16 4.03
C LYS A 554 21.22 10.36 3.06
N SER A 555 21.21 9.04 3.20
CA SER A 555 20.42 8.16 2.32
C SER A 555 18.94 8.03 2.76
N ILE A 556 18.66 8.23 4.04
CA ILE A 556 17.32 8.21 4.61
C ILE A 556 16.97 9.63 5.05
N ASP A 557 15.89 10.18 4.56
CA ASP A 557 15.45 11.54 4.89
C ASP A 557 14.88 11.59 6.31
N PHE A 558 13.85 10.83 6.57
CA PHE A 558 13.27 10.67 7.90
C PHE A 558 12.60 9.30 8.07
N ALA A 559 12.41 8.91 9.32
CA ALA A 559 11.55 7.81 9.72
C ALA A 559 10.22 8.37 10.25
N ALA A 560 9.11 7.70 9.96
CA ALA A 560 7.78 8.05 10.45
C ALA A 560 7.13 6.86 11.15
N MET A 561 6.52 7.12 12.32
CA MET A 561 5.94 6.11 13.20
C MET A 561 4.67 6.66 13.83
N ARG A 562 3.68 5.79 14.02
CA ARG A 562 2.58 6.12 14.92
C ARG A 562 3.06 5.95 16.35
N ILE A 563 2.70 6.88 17.22
CA ILE A 563 2.97 6.81 18.65
C ILE A 563 1.66 6.65 19.42
N GLN A 564 1.76 6.48 20.74
CA GLN A 564 0.59 6.33 21.59
C GLN A 564 -0.34 7.54 21.44
N ASP A 565 -1.63 7.27 21.26
CA ASP A 565 -2.65 8.31 21.14
C ASP A 565 -2.70 9.18 22.43
N PRO A 566 -2.66 10.51 22.29
CA PRO A 566 -2.67 11.43 23.46
C PRO A 566 -3.96 11.35 24.29
N ALA A 567 -5.09 11.20 23.59
CA ALA A 567 -6.41 11.06 24.20
C ALA A 567 -7.36 10.28 23.27
N PRO A 568 -8.51 9.79 23.76
CA PRO A 568 -9.48 9.10 22.92
C PRO A 568 -9.95 9.95 21.73
N GLY A 569 -9.79 9.44 20.53
CA GLY A 569 -10.12 10.12 19.27
C GLY A 569 -9.06 11.11 18.77
N GLU A 570 -7.94 11.22 19.46
CA GLU A 570 -6.75 11.91 18.98
C GLU A 570 -5.72 10.88 18.51
N HIS A 571 -4.92 11.24 17.50
CA HIS A 571 -3.81 10.41 17.05
C HIS A 571 -2.54 11.25 16.93
N ALA A 572 -1.41 10.62 17.18
CA ALA A 572 -0.11 11.24 17.11
C ALA A 572 0.84 10.45 16.21
N TYR A 573 1.55 11.17 15.36
CA TYR A 573 2.50 10.63 14.39
C TYR A 573 3.84 11.32 14.59
N TRP A 574 4.88 10.53 14.81
CA TRP A 574 6.21 11.01 15.08
C TRP A 574 7.11 10.85 13.87
N LEU A 575 7.70 11.94 13.43
CA LEU A 575 8.66 11.99 12.34
C LEU A 575 10.03 12.30 12.90
N TYR A 576 11.00 11.45 12.61
CA TYR A 576 12.35 11.52 13.15
C TYR A 576 13.36 11.74 12.03
N GLY A 577 13.90 12.94 11.92
CA GLY A 577 14.98 13.29 11.00
C GLY A 577 16.37 13.08 11.61
N ASP A 578 16.54 13.48 12.86
CA ASP A 578 17.69 13.25 13.76
C ASP A 578 17.30 13.63 15.20
N GLU A 579 18.25 13.63 16.15
CA GLU A 579 17.98 13.96 17.57
C GLU A 579 17.34 15.32 17.79
N LYS A 580 17.62 16.31 16.95
CA LYS A 580 17.08 17.69 17.08
C LYS A 580 15.92 17.95 16.15
N ASN A 581 15.91 17.29 15.02
CA ASN A 581 14.97 17.51 13.95
C ASN A 581 13.84 16.45 14.01
N GLN A 582 12.94 16.64 14.95
CA GLN A 582 11.78 15.78 15.18
C GLN A 582 10.51 16.58 15.08
N LEU A 583 9.51 16.02 14.43
CA LEU A 583 8.22 16.63 14.17
C LEU A 583 7.11 15.71 14.67
N GLU A 584 6.08 16.28 15.24
CA GLU A 584 4.86 15.57 15.59
C GLU A 584 3.69 16.12 14.79
N ILE A 585 2.90 15.24 14.21
CA ILE A 585 1.62 15.54 13.59
C ILE A 585 0.55 15.00 14.52
N LEU A 586 -0.41 15.84 14.86
CA LEU A 586 -1.53 15.51 15.73
C LEU A 586 -2.84 15.60 14.94
N THR A 587 -3.75 14.67 15.16
CA THR A 587 -5.13 14.76 14.68
C THR A 587 -6.09 14.78 15.85
N GLY A 588 -7.00 15.75 15.86
CA GLY A 588 -8.03 15.87 16.88
C GLY A 588 -9.29 15.05 16.55
N PRO A 589 -10.19 14.87 17.52
CA PRO A 589 -11.43 14.13 17.35
C PRO A 589 -12.41 14.79 16.36
N ASP A 590 -12.19 16.06 16.03
CA ASP A 590 -12.93 16.82 15.02
C ASP A 590 -12.30 16.77 13.62
N GLY A 591 -11.23 15.98 13.45
CA GLY A 591 -10.50 15.82 12.19
C GLY A 591 -9.55 16.98 11.87
N ARG A 592 -9.34 17.93 12.80
CA ARG A 592 -8.33 18.97 12.60
C ARG A 592 -6.93 18.43 12.85
N ILE A 593 -5.97 19.07 12.23
CA ILE A 593 -4.56 18.66 12.22
C ILE A 593 -3.71 19.81 12.76
N ALA A 594 -2.74 19.46 13.61
CA ALA A 594 -1.70 20.37 14.08
C ALA A 594 -0.33 19.75 13.84
N VAL A 595 0.68 20.58 13.61
CA VAL A 595 2.06 20.14 13.40
C VAL A 595 2.98 20.94 14.31
N GLN A 596 3.82 20.23 15.07
CA GLN A 596 4.73 20.88 16.01
C GLN A 596 6.10 20.22 16.04
N PRO A 597 7.20 21.02 16.12
CA PRO A 597 8.51 20.49 16.42
C PRO A 597 8.56 19.97 17.87
N LEU A 598 9.18 18.82 18.09
CA LEU A 598 9.37 18.28 19.45
C LEU A 598 10.49 18.98 20.22
N HIS A 599 11.44 19.59 19.52
CA HIS A 599 12.54 20.34 20.11
C HIS A 599 12.50 21.80 19.66
N THR A 600 12.79 22.72 20.58
CA THR A 600 12.77 24.16 20.29
C THR A 600 14.10 24.68 19.76
N ASP A 601 15.16 23.91 19.83
CA ASP A 601 16.51 24.25 19.39
C ASP A 601 16.85 23.76 17.96
N TRP A 602 15.84 23.27 17.22
CA TRP A 602 16.01 22.97 15.80
C TRP A 602 16.38 24.25 15.02
N ARG A 603 17.11 24.08 13.93
CA ARG A 603 17.52 25.24 13.09
C ARG A 603 17.11 25.07 11.63
N SER A 604 17.30 23.89 11.11
CA SER A 604 16.94 23.53 9.73
C SER A 604 16.89 22.01 9.59
N GLY A 605 16.19 21.52 8.58
CA GLY A 605 16.11 20.09 8.28
C GLY A 605 15.07 19.31 9.07
N LEU A 606 14.01 19.98 9.56
CA LEU A 606 12.83 19.28 10.09
C LEU A 606 12.20 18.41 8.99
N PRO A 607 11.71 17.22 9.32
CA PRO A 607 10.94 16.41 8.37
C PRO A 607 9.85 17.22 7.67
N LEU A 608 9.57 16.92 6.40
CA LEU A 608 8.61 17.61 5.54
C LEU A 608 8.94 19.07 5.21
N ALA A 609 10.04 19.65 5.73
CA ALA A 609 10.53 21.00 5.44
C ALA A 609 9.48 22.15 5.57
N LEU A 610 8.37 21.95 6.27
CA LEU A 610 7.23 22.88 6.33
C LEU A 610 7.63 24.27 6.86
N PHE A 611 8.57 24.32 7.80
CA PHE A 611 9.03 25.56 8.39
C PHE A 611 9.97 26.37 7.49
N GLU A 612 10.50 25.76 6.44
CA GLU A 612 11.53 26.34 5.55
C GLU A 612 11.05 26.51 4.12
N ASP A 613 10.05 25.72 3.68
CA ASP A 613 9.61 25.67 2.28
C ASP A 613 8.99 27.01 1.85
N PRO A 614 9.54 27.69 0.81
CA PRO A 614 9.03 28.96 0.34
C PRO A 614 7.65 28.88 -0.30
N GLU A 615 7.25 27.71 -0.77
CA GLU A 615 5.97 27.47 -1.46
C GLU A 615 4.81 27.20 -0.48
N LEU A 616 5.07 27.18 0.84
CA LEU A 616 3.99 27.07 1.83
C LEU A 616 3.06 28.27 1.74
N ARG A 617 1.80 28.03 1.46
CA ARG A 617 0.77 29.04 1.22
C ARG A 617 -0.06 29.25 2.48
N ILE A 618 0.16 30.36 3.14
CA ILE A 618 -0.57 30.75 4.35
C ILE A 618 -1.31 32.09 4.12
N PRO A 619 -2.34 32.41 4.91
CA PRO A 619 -3.03 33.67 4.80
C PRO A 619 -2.09 34.89 4.93
N PRO A 620 -2.29 35.94 4.12
CA PRO A 620 -1.46 37.14 4.17
C PRO A 620 -1.44 37.78 5.57
N GLY A 621 -0.25 38.14 6.05
CA GLY A 621 -0.07 38.80 7.34
C GLY A 621 0.01 37.86 8.56
N VAL A 622 -0.17 36.56 8.37
CA VAL A 622 0.04 35.55 9.42
C VAL A 622 1.50 35.09 9.37
N ARG A 623 2.15 35.00 10.54
CA ARG A 623 3.49 34.42 10.58
C ARG A 623 3.41 32.90 10.40
N ARG A 624 4.40 32.35 9.73
CA ARG A 624 4.47 30.89 9.43
C ARG A 624 4.38 30.04 10.69
N GLU A 625 5.17 30.38 11.70
CA GLU A 625 5.23 29.64 12.96
C GLU A 625 3.87 29.69 13.71
N ASP A 626 3.19 30.84 13.65
CA ASP A 626 1.90 31.00 14.31
C ASP A 626 0.81 30.19 13.58
N TRP A 627 0.87 30.11 12.25
CA TRP A 627 -0.06 29.29 11.47
C TRP A 627 0.17 27.79 11.73
N LEU A 628 1.41 27.33 11.60
CA LEU A 628 1.75 25.91 11.77
C LEU A 628 1.44 25.37 13.18
N ALA A 629 1.48 26.22 14.20
CA ALA A 629 1.15 25.86 15.59
C ALA A 629 -0.37 25.77 15.87
N GLN A 630 -1.23 26.12 14.91
CA GLN A 630 -2.69 26.08 15.10
C GLN A 630 -3.30 24.81 14.50
N TRP A 631 -4.53 24.52 14.96
CA TRP A 631 -5.34 23.43 14.43
C TRP A 631 -6.08 23.87 13.16
N HIS A 632 -5.81 23.21 12.04
CA HIS A 632 -6.43 23.45 10.74
C HIS A 632 -7.18 22.23 10.26
N THR A 633 -8.18 22.46 9.42
CA THR A 633 -8.85 21.38 8.68
C THR A 633 -7.91 20.75 7.66
N GLU A 634 -8.21 19.53 7.25
CA GLU A 634 -7.47 18.86 6.17
C GLU A 634 -7.45 19.69 4.88
N HIS A 635 -8.57 20.33 4.54
CA HIS A 635 -8.65 21.17 3.37
C HIS A 635 -7.72 22.41 3.46
N GLU A 636 -7.68 23.09 4.62
CA GLU A 636 -6.76 24.20 4.84
C GLU A 636 -5.29 23.76 4.74
N TRP A 637 -4.97 22.57 5.28
CA TRP A 637 -3.64 21.99 5.13
C TRP A 637 -3.32 21.71 3.66
N PHE A 638 -4.22 21.06 2.93
CA PHE A 638 -3.97 20.72 1.52
C PHE A 638 -3.78 21.95 0.66
N GLU A 639 -4.60 23.00 0.84
CA GLU A 639 -4.41 24.30 0.18
C GLU A 639 -3.05 24.92 0.51
N ALA A 640 -2.57 24.76 1.75
CA ALA A 640 -1.30 25.34 2.17
C ALA A 640 -0.09 24.60 1.61
N ILE A 641 -0.11 23.24 1.56
CA ILE A 641 1.08 22.43 1.28
C ILE A 641 1.20 21.92 -0.15
N HIS A 642 0.13 21.91 -0.97
CA HIS A 642 0.12 21.23 -2.27
C HIS A 642 1.23 21.67 -3.26
N LYS A 643 1.84 22.85 -3.07
CA LYS A 643 2.97 23.33 -3.87
C LYS A 643 4.33 23.19 -3.22
N THR A 644 4.38 22.80 -1.94
CA THR A 644 5.65 22.58 -1.24
C THR A 644 6.40 21.37 -1.81
N ARG A 645 7.64 21.20 -1.40
CA ARG A 645 8.46 20.03 -1.77
C ARG A 645 7.77 18.71 -1.42
N TYR A 646 7.07 18.66 -0.27
CA TYR A 646 6.30 17.51 0.19
C TYR A 646 4.80 17.83 0.10
N SER A 647 4.30 17.98 -1.11
CA SER A 647 2.96 18.49 -1.41
C SER A 647 1.81 17.74 -0.73
N ASN A 648 2.05 16.53 -0.29
CA ASN A 648 1.11 15.65 0.36
C ASN A 648 1.58 15.24 1.78
N GLY A 649 2.69 15.82 2.26
CA GLY A 649 3.43 15.30 3.41
C GLY A 649 2.61 15.14 4.69
N VAL A 650 1.86 16.17 5.10
CA VAL A 650 1.07 16.11 6.36
C VAL A 650 -0.10 15.12 6.21
N ILE A 651 -0.88 15.27 5.15
CA ILE A 651 -2.06 14.42 4.87
C ILE A 651 -1.60 12.99 4.56
N GLY A 652 -0.52 12.85 3.81
CA GLY A 652 0.03 11.56 3.45
C GLY A 652 0.55 10.76 4.64
N VAL A 653 1.20 11.40 5.61
CA VAL A 653 1.61 10.75 6.86
C VAL A 653 0.40 10.24 7.63
N ILE A 654 -0.66 11.05 7.74
CA ILE A 654 -1.90 10.64 8.40
C ILE A 654 -2.52 9.46 7.67
N GLU A 655 -2.62 9.52 6.35
CA GLU A 655 -3.17 8.43 5.52
C GLU A 655 -2.41 7.11 5.74
N GLU A 656 -1.06 7.16 5.76
CA GLU A 656 -0.22 5.97 5.88
C GLU A 656 -0.15 5.39 7.29
N LEU A 657 -0.20 6.23 8.32
CA LEU A 657 0.06 5.80 9.69
C LEU A 657 -1.19 5.69 10.56
N SER A 658 -2.35 6.20 10.11
CA SER A 658 -3.61 5.99 10.84
C SER A 658 -3.96 4.51 10.90
N PRO A 659 -4.75 4.09 11.92
CA PRO A 659 -5.19 2.71 12.02
C PRO A 659 -5.91 2.28 10.73
N VAL A 660 -5.35 1.33 10.03
CA VAL A 660 -5.93 0.87 8.76
C VAL A 660 -7.30 0.22 8.95
N GLY A 661 -7.54 -0.34 10.13
CA GLY A 661 -8.84 -0.90 10.51
C GLY A 661 -9.98 0.12 10.51
N ASP A 662 -9.70 1.40 10.75
CA ASP A 662 -10.70 2.46 10.73
C ASP A 662 -11.25 2.72 9.31
N ASN A 663 -10.45 2.42 8.30
CA ASN A 663 -10.84 2.52 6.89
C ASN A 663 -11.68 1.34 6.39
N VAL A 664 -11.86 0.28 7.20
CA VAL A 664 -12.77 -0.83 6.89
C VAL A 664 -14.20 -0.41 7.21
N PRO A 665 -15.05 -0.18 6.20
CA PRO A 665 -16.39 0.31 6.43
C PRO A 665 -17.29 -0.75 7.05
N GLY A 666 -18.21 -0.31 7.93
CA GLY A 666 -19.32 -1.14 8.32
C GLY A 666 -20.30 -1.33 7.16
N ARG A 667 -20.86 -2.53 7.04
CA ARG A 667 -21.92 -2.82 6.08
C ARG A 667 -23.23 -3.10 6.81
N ALA A 668 -24.36 -2.73 6.22
CA ALA A 668 -25.65 -3.16 6.70
C ALA A 668 -25.76 -4.69 6.67
N GLY A 669 -26.09 -5.29 7.81
CA GLY A 669 -26.25 -6.75 7.93
C GLY A 669 -24.96 -7.53 8.21
N ILE A 670 -23.79 -6.89 8.31
CA ILE A 670 -22.60 -7.59 8.82
C ILE A 670 -22.67 -7.74 10.34
N ASP A 671 -22.25 -8.90 10.84
CA ASP A 671 -22.09 -9.12 12.27
C ASP A 671 -21.02 -8.13 12.82
N PRO A 672 -21.34 -7.32 13.86
CA PRO A 672 -20.37 -6.39 14.43
C PRO A 672 -19.09 -7.05 14.94
N VAL A 673 -19.15 -8.31 15.37
CA VAL A 673 -17.99 -9.07 15.84
C VAL A 673 -17.09 -9.44 14.66
N LEU A 674 -17.67 -9.85 13.52
CA LEU A 674 -16.92 -10.11 12.30
C LEU A 674 -16.31 -8.82 11.73
N LEU A 675 -17.03 -7.70 11.81
CA LEU A 675 -16.46 -6.41 11.40
C LEU A 675 -15.25 -6.03 12.26
N ARG A 676 -15.35 -6.22 13.59
CA ARG A 676 -14.21 -6.00 14.50
C ARG A 676 -13.02 -6.91 14.14
N TYR A 677 -13.30 -8.18 13.82
CA TYR A 677 -12.29 -9.13 13.36
C TYR A 677 -11.58 -8.64 12.08
N GLU A 678 -12.33 -8.23 11.05
CA GLU A 678 -11.74 -7.73 9.79
C GLU A 678 -10.92 -6.43 10.01
N ARG A 679 -11.38 -5.54 10.89
CA ARG A 679 -10.62 -4.34 11.27
C ARG A 679 -9.31 -4.70 11.95
N ARG A 680 -9.35 -5.57 12.94
CA ARG A 680 -8.14 -6.07 13.62
C ARG A 680 -7.18 -6.73 12.64
N ARG A 681 -7.69 -7.57 11.76
CA ARG A 681 -6.87 -8.24 10.74
C ARG A 681 -6.09 -7.25 9.88
N ARG A 682 -6.74 -6.17 9.47
CA ARG A 682 -6.05 -5.13 8.67
C ARG A 682 -5.04 -4.32 9.47
N GLU A 683 -5.21 -4.15 10.76
CA GLU A 683 -4.21 -3.49 11.62
C GLU A 683 -2.91 -4.30 11.74
N LEU A 684 -2.96 -5.60 11.55
CA LEU A 684 -1.81 -6.48 11.69
C LEU A 684 -0.82 -6.42 10.52
N VAL A 685 -1.23 -5.88 9.40
CA VAL A 685 -0.35 -5.60 8.26
C VAL A 685 0.31 -4.22 8.36
N GLN A 686 -0.07 -3.41 9.34
CA GLN A 686 0.50 -2.07 9.52
C GLN A 686 1.96 -2.15 9.99
N ALA A 687 2.83 -1.40 9.33
CA ALA A 687 4.24 -1.33 9.67
C ALA A 687 4.48 -0.55 10.98
N ASP A 688 5.58 -0.87 11.67
CA ASP A 688 6.01 -0.14 12.86
C ASP A 688 6.77 1.13 12.50
N ILE A 689 7.57 1.08 11.44
CA ILE A 689 8.39 2.18 10.96
C ILE A 689 8.25 2.30 9.45
N HIS A 690 7.94 3.49 8.98
CA HIS A 690 8.07 3.86 7.58
C HIS A 690 9.34 4.68 7.40
N LEU A 691 10.18 4.27 6.47
CA LEU A 691 11.42 4.96 6.11
C LEU A 691 11.23 5.63 4.76
N PHE A 692 11.59 6.90 4.68
CA PHE A 692 11.56 7.67 3.44
C PHE A 692 12.99 7.98 3.01
N ALA A 693 13.30 7.65 1.77
CA ALA A 693 14.60 7.91 1.20
C ALA A 693 14.81 9.41 1.00
N ALA A 694 16.04 9.86 1.13
CA ALA A 694 16.42 11.20 0.71
C ALA A 694 16.31 11.33 -0.82
N ASP A 695 16.20 12.55 -1.30
CA ASP A 695 15.95 12.83 -2.71
C ASP A 695 16.97 12.11 -3.62
N HIS A 696 16.45 11.42 -4.66
CA HIS A 696 17.19 10.54 -5.57
C HIS A 696 17.87 9.32 -4.94
N TRP A 697 17.52 8.98 -3.70
CA TRP A 697 17.82 7.69 -3.08
C TRP A 697 16.61 6.76 -3.17
N ASN A 698 16.87 5.45 -3.13
CA ASN A 698 15.82 4.43 -3.07
C ASN A 698 16.27 3.21 -2.23
N PHE A 699 15.33 2.34 -1.92
CA PHE A 699 15.56 1.10 -1.15
C PHE A 699 15.38 -0.16 -2.00
N ASN A 700 15.37 -0.04 -3.31
CA ASN A 700 15.05 -1.16 -4.20
C ASN A 700 16.14 -2.25 -4.15
N VAL A 701 15.70 -3.49 -4.03
CA VAL A 701 16.60 -4.67 -4.05
C VAL A 701 16.37 -5.57 -5.26
N ARG A 702 15.27 -5.41 -6.01
CA ARG A 702 14.94 -6.28 -7.14
C ARG A 702 15.73 -5.93 -8.39
N PHE A 703 15.70 -4.67 -8.76
CA PHE A 703 16.36 -4.15 -9.96
C PHE A 703 16.96 -2.78 -9.67
N PRO A 704 18.09 -2.45 -10.25
CA PRO A 704 18.56 -1.07 -10.20
C PRO A 704 17.57 -0.19 -10.96
N ASN A 705 17.09 0.86 -10.32
CA ASN A 705 16.25 1.91 -10.91
C ASN A 705 17.08 3.18 -11.10
N PRO A 706 17.92 3.25 -12.11
CA PRO A 706 18.85 4.36 -12.26
C PRO A 706 18.18 5.65 -12.75
N GLY A 707 17.00 5.56 -13.34
CA GLY A 707 16.28 6.70 -13.87
C GLY A 707 15.61 7.51 -12.78
N GLY A 708 14.53 6.99 -12.26
CA GLY A 708 13.72 7.60 -11.22
C GLY A 708 13.05 6.59 -10.34
N ASN A 709 12.45 7.11 -9.27
CA ASN A 709 11.71 6.32 -8.31
C ASN A 709 10.47 7.10 -7.83
N HIS A 710 9.68 6.48 -7.01
CA HIS A 710 8.49 7.03 -6.38
C HIS A 710 8.27 6.35 -5.03
N GLY A 711 7.11 6.56 -4.38
CA GLY A 711 6.80 5.95 -3.09
C GLY A 711 6.99 6.89 -1.90
N SER A 712 7.35 8.15 -2.13
CA SER A 712 7.48 9.19 -1.10
C SER A 712 6.33 10.19 -1.16
N PHE A 713 6.42 11.21 -0.29
CA PHE A 713 5.54 12.40 -0.30
C PHE A 713 6.10 13.55 -1.13
N LEU A 714 7.23 13.35 -1.83
CA LEU A 714 7.81 14.39 -2.68
C LEU A 714 6.82 14.81 -3.77
N ARG A 715 6.73 16.12 -4.00
CA ARG A 715 5.80 16.66 -5.00
C ARG A 715 6.01 16.07 -6.39
N ILE A 716 7.26 15.82 -6.76
CA ILE A 716 7.58 15.23 -8.06
C ILE A 716 7.01 13.81 -8.22
N SER A 717 6.87 13.06 -7.12
CA SER A 717 6.30 11.70 -7.08
C SER A 717 4.78 11.70 -6.85
N THR A 718 4.21 12.72 -6.20
CA THR A 718 2.78 12.76 -5.86
C THR A 718 1.94 13.62 -6.80
N HIS A 719 2.53 14.58 -7.53
CA HIS A 719 1.83 15.43 -8.50
C HIS A 719 1.54 14.64 -9.78
N SER A 720 0.32 14.17 -9.89
CA SER A 720 -0.13 13.20 -10.86
C SER A 720 -1.05 13.83 -11.93
N VAL A 721 -1.47 13.04 -12.90
CA VAL A 721 -2.26 13.48 -14.07
C VAL A 721 -3.71 13.10 -13.92
N TRP A 722 -4.60 14.06 -14.16
CA TRP A 722 -6.02 13.80 -14.35
C TRP A 722 -6.59 14.75 -15.40
N MET A 723 -7.10 14.16 -16.50
CA MET A 723 -7.68 14.87 -17.62
C MET A 723 -8.98 14.21 -18.06
N MET A 724 -9.94 14.98 -18.53
CA MET A 724 -11.24 14.45 -18.99
C MET A 724 -11.71 15.17 -20.24
N ALA A 725 -12.45 14.46 -21.10
CA ALA A 725 -13.09 15.03 -22.28
C ALA A 725 -14.38 14.28 -22.62
N GLY A 726 -15.26 14.88 -23.42
CA GLY A 726 -16.48 14.25 -23.91
C GLY A 726 -17.72 14.63 -23.12
N ALA A 727 -18.65 13.71 -22.98
CA ALA A 727 -19.98 13.98 -22.47
C ALA A 727 -19.98 14.54 -21.03
N GLY A 728 -20.54 15.73 -20.85
CA GLY A 728 -20.68 16.37 -19.54
C GLY A 728 -19.47 17.15 -19.06
N VAL A 729 -18.37 17.17 -19.82
CA VAL A 729 -17.13 17.87 -19.45
C VAL A 729 -17.13 19.29 -20.05
N ALA A 730 -16.89 20.29 -19.22
CA ALA A 730 -16.61 21.65 -19.67
C ALA A 730 -15.14 21.79 -20.09
N VAL A 731 -14.87 22.73 -21.01
CA VAL A 731 -13.47 23.05 -21.37
C VAL A 731 -12.92 23.97 -20.31
N GLU A 732 -12.02 23.45 -19.45
CA GLU A 732 -11.47 24.24 -18.35
C GLU A 732 -10.12 23.70 -17.85
N ARG A 733 -9.39 24.57 -17.15
CA ARG A 733 -8.22 24.18 -16.33
C ARG A 733 -8.57 24.35 -14.85
N VAL A 734 -8.72 23.25 -14.13
CA VAL A 734 -9.08 23.24 -12.71
C VAL A 734 -7.83 23.52 -11.88
N GLN A 735 -7.82 24.69 -11.21
CA GLN A 735 -6.68 25.16 -10.41
C GLN A 735 -6.75 24.71 -8.94
N GLN A 736 -7.95 24.39 -8.47
CA GLN A 736 -8.13 23.92 -7.10
C GLN A 736 -7.41 22.60 -6.88
N PRO A 737 -6.65 22.42 -5.79
CA PRO A 737 -6.01 21.16 -5.49
C PRO A 737 -7.06 20.10 -5.15
N VAL A 738 -6.86 18.91 -5.72
CA VAL A 738 -7.70 17.73 -5.49
C VAL A 738 -6.81 16.49 -5.38
N ASP A 739 -7.27 15.50 -4.64
CA ASP A 739 -6.56 14.24 -4.47
C ASP A 739 -7.32 13.03 -5.01
N SER A 740 -6.72 11.85 -4.87
CA SER A 740 -7.23 10.59 -5.39
C SER A 740 -8.65 10.23 -4.95
N LEU A 741 -9.12 10.71 -3.77
CA LEU A 741 -10.46 10.38 -3.25
C LEU A 741 -11.57 11.03 -4.09
N GLU A 742 -11.28 12.18 -4.70
CA GLU A 742 -12.27 12.90 -5.51
C GLU A 742 -12.53 12.22 -6.87
N PHE A 743 -11.58 11.44 -7.37
CA PHE A 743 -11.61 10.88 -8.71
C PHE A 743 -12.89 10.07 -8.97
N ALA A 744 -13.11 8.99 -8.23
CA ALA A 744 -14.26 8.12 -8.43
C ALA A 744 -15.60 8.87 -8.23
N ARG A 745 -15.67 9.78 -7.24
CA ARG A 745 -16.87 10.58 -6.94
C ARG A 745 -17.24 11.47 -8.12
N VAL A 746 -16.29 12.22 -8.66
CA VAL A 746 -16.54 13.12 -9.80
C VAL A 746 -16.98 12.33 -11.05
N LEU A 747 -16.36 11.17 -11.31
CA LEU A 747 -16.78 10.33 -12.44
C LEU A 747 -18.22 9.81 -12.26
N LEU A 748 -18.58 9.35 -11.08
CA LEU A 748 -19.95 8.89 -10.79
C LEU A 748 -20.99 10.00 -10.96
N ASP A 749 -20.67 11.22 -10.52
CA ASP A 749 -21.53 12.40 -10.69
C ASP A 749 -21.73 12.73 -12.18
N LEU A 750 -20.65 12.76 -12.96
CA LEU A 750 -20.71 12.98 -14.41
C LEU A 750 -21.50 11.90 -15.15
N MET A 751 -21.43 10.67 -14.66
CA MET A 751 -22.17 9.53 -15.18
C MET A 751 -23.62 9.46 -14.66
N ARG A 752 -24.00 10.27 -13.69
CA ARG A 752 -25.28 10.19 -12.94
C ARG A 752 -25.53 8.84 -12.27
N ILE A 753 -24.47 8.20 -11.84
CA ILE A 753 -24.54 6.93 -11.08
C ILE A 753 -24.59 7.29 -9.60
N PRO A 754 -25.66 6.93 -8.87
CA PRO A 754 -25.76 7.28 -7.45
C PRO A 754 -24.70 6.51 -6.64
N GLU A 755 -24.10 7.18 -5.67
CA GLU A 755 -23.34 6.49 -4.63
C GLU A 755 -24.28 5.55 -3.87
N LYS A 756 -24.01 4.25 -3.86
CA LYS A 756 -24.69 3.34 -2.95
C LYS A 756 -24.22 3.67 -1.54
N LYS A 757 -25.16 4.12 -0.70
CA LYS A 757 -24.93 4.35 0.73
C LYS A 757 -24.54 3.04 1.44
#